data_66afd05eeb5809c65859987e9bc30a75
#
_entry.id   66afd05eeb5809c65859987e9bc30a75
#
_cell.length_a   1.000
_cell.length_b   1.000
_cell.length_c   1.000
_cell.angle_alpha   90.00
_cell.angle_beta   90.00
_cell.angle_gamma   90.00
#
_symmetry.space_group_name_H-M   'P 1'
#
loop_
_entity.id
_entity.type
_entity.pdbx_description
1 polymer ?
#
loop_
_entity_poly.entity_id
_entity_poly.type
_entity_poly.pdbx_seq_one_letter_code
_entity_poly.pdbx_strand_id
1 'polypeptide(L)'
;MSKPGLPLPSFTSRVCALITAWLALTPLLLQMPALLSLGIVAIALAVNALSWRKAFGAPLRLLLVLTMLGMVSWQMEIRFDRDTGCAVLAAMMALKTSELHSVRDARSLLGFALFTPFSALILDQGPTTMVLALLVVPATLLSMQCLTQDQSQVPARLGRSQLSSIGQLTILGVPLTLAGFWLLPRLDAPLWGVPERAQVRPGLSDNMAPGAWIDLMSDETPALRVSFNGPTPPAGQRYWRGPVMWDFDGHSWQALPFAASLIPPTEFVPVTQHFNYRIDYEPTDQKYLVALDLPLTAPAGTRLTTERSLVADRRLSAITRWELQSASPASFQETLPPRQRQRALALPLRLNPRTVALGAQWRQEAGADDAAIVQRALNWVRTEFTYTLAATKRPGLHTVDEFLFRDKAGFCEQFSSSFVVLMRASGIPARVVTGYVGGIYNNLGHYWVIRRMDAHAWAEVWLPQRGWVRVDPTAAVAPERIRDTLEDRLAQNNNDASIDSHWRLADIGDWLRHSWNNLVLGFDAKRRQQLLHSFGINHLYVSQLMMLFIAFTSVSLGLMAWWLARGERERDALLRAWHRLDRHYARLGLGRTRHEPALVWAKRIEQQYQGIGLYILSQRFTDARYSSKDFDRNLINALLQHRPHTAVSNIENTFTCSIHRSLDVGCLHDSAKTTSRAIQRNHTK
;
A
#
# COMPACT_ATOMS: atom_id res chain seq x y z
N MET A 1 49.19 -5.43 -13.05
CA MET A 1 48.97 -5.77 -11.63
C MET A 1 47.47 -6.03 -11.45
N SER A 2 47.06 -7.31 -11.39
CA SER A 2 45.70 -7.72 -11.09
C SER A 2 45.40 -7.34 -9.64
N LYS A 3 44.32 -6.54 -9.42
CA LYS A 3 43.82 -6.23 -8.08
C LYS A 3 43.51 -7.57 -7.37
N PRO A 4 43.98 -7.77 -6.11
CA PRO A 4 43.65 -8.96 -5.37
C PRO A 4 42.14 -9.13 -5.36
N GLY A 5 41.65 -10.30 -5.87
CA GLY A 5 40.23 -10.59 -5.97
C GLY A 5 39.61 -10.53 -4.59
N LEU A 6 38.55 -9.74 -4.47
CA LEU A 6 37.71 -9.75 -3.26
C LEU A 6 37.25 -11.19 -2.96
N PRO A 7 37.27 -11.62 -1.69
CA PRO A 7 36.94 -12.99 -1.34
C PRO A 7 35.53 -13.35 -1.83
N LEU A 8 35.39 -14.56 -2.35
CA LEU A 8 34.07 -15.13 -2.72
C LEU A 8 33.23 -15.29 -1.44
N PRO A 9 31.94 -14.92 -1.47
CA PRO A 9 31.07 -15.18 -0.33
C PRO A 9 30.88 -16.68 -0.13
N SER A 10 30.76 -17.11 1.13
CA SER A 10 30.48 -18.51 1.48
C SER A 10 29.16 -18.96 0.86
N PHE A 11 28.96 -20.27 0.77
CA PHE A 11 27.70 -20.86 0.32
C PHE A 11 26.50 -20.30 1.11
N THR A 12 26.61 -20.25 2.44
CA THR A 12 25.56 -19.73 3.34
C THR A 12 25.24 -18.26 3.03
N SER A 13 26.24 -17.41 2.88
CA SER A 13 26.05 -15.98 2.58
C SER A 13 25.41 -15.76 1.21
N ARG A 14 25.78 -16.56 0.20
CA ARG A 14 25.15 -16.50 -1.13
C ARG A 14 23.68 -16.89 -1.07
N VAL A 15 23.35 -17.99 -0.37
CA VAL A 15 21.97 -18.46 -0.21
C VAL A 15 21.14 -17.43 0.55
N CYS A 16 21.64 -16.90 1.66
CA CYS A 16 20.93 -15.83 2.41
C CYS A 16 20.65 -14.61 1.53
N ALA A 17 21.62 -14.14 0.76
CA ALA A 17 21.45 -12.99 -0.13
C ALA A 17 20.40 -13.26 -1.22
N LEU A 18 20.39 -14.48 -1.80
CA LEU A 18 19.38 -14.88 -2.79
C LEU A 18 17.98 -14.98 -2.17
N ILE A 19 17.83 -15.60 -1.00
CA ILE A 19 16.54 -15.65 -0.29
C ILE A 19 16.01 -14.25 -0.03
N THR A 20 16.89 -13.33 0.41
CA THR A 20 16.50 -11.93 0.63
C THR A 20 16.07 -11.25 -0.67
N ALA A 21 16.78 -11.49 -1.77
CA ALA A 21 16.43 -10.95 -3.09
C ALA A 21 15.07 -11.46 -3.58
N TRP A 22 14.82 -12.77 -3.45
CA TRP A 22 13.52 -13.35 -3.80
C TRP A 22 12.38 -12.86 -2.91
N LEU A 23 12.63 -12.75 -1.61
CA LEU A 23 11.65 -12.19 -0.68
C LEU A 23 11.30 -10.74 -1.02
N ALA A 24 12.30 -9.93 -1.41
CA ALA A 24 12.09 -8.54 -1.83
C ALA A 24 11.35 -8.44 -3.17
N LEU A 25 11.57 -9.39 -4.09
CA LEU A 25 10.92 -9.42 -5.40
C LEU A 25 9.46 -9.89 -5.33
N THR A 26 9.13 -10.79 -4.39
CA THR A 26 7.81 -11.42 -4.27
C THR A 26 6.65 -10.41 -4.24
N PRO A 27 6.64 -9.33 -3.42
CA PRO A 27 5.52 -8.40 -3.38
C PRO A 27 5.32 -7.64 -4.71
N LEU A 28 6.37 -7.40 -5.50
CA LEU A 28 6.25 -6.82 -6.84
C LEU A 28 5.62 -7.81 -7.83
N LEU A 29 6.08 -9.07 -7.81
CA LEU A 29 5.56 -10.11 -8.70
C LEU A 29 4.07 -10.40 -8.48
N LEU A 30 3.58 -10.28 -7.24
CA LEU A 30 2.17 -10.44 -6.91
C LEU A 30 1.27 -9.33 -7.47
N GLN A 31 1.84 -8.16 -7.80
CA GLN A 31 1.11 -6.98 -8.28
C GLN A 31 1.13 -6.85 -9.80
N MET A 32 1.94 -7.65 -10.50
CA MET A 32 2.12 -7.58 -11.95
C MET A 32 1.21 -8.57 -12.68
N PRO A 33 0.94 -8.35 -13.99
CA PRO A 33 0.24 -9.32 -14.81
C PRO A 33 0.90 -10.71 -14.72
N ALA A 34 0.10 -11.77 -14.58
CA ALA A 34 0.57 -13.11 -14.32
C ALA A 34 1.61 -13.60 -15.34
N LEU A 35 1.40 -13.30 -16.63
CA LEU A 35 2.31 -13.69 -17.70
C LEU A 35 3.69 -13.03 -17.56
N LEU A 36 3.72 -11.73 -17.19
CA LEU A 36 4.96 -10.99 -16.95
C LEU A 36 5.69 -11.53 -15.72
N SER A 37 4.97 -11.76 -14.62
CA SER A 37 5.53 -12.31 -13.40
C SER A 37 6.13 -13.69 -13.60
N LEU A 38 5.42 -14.58 -14.30
CA LEU A 38 5.92 -15.92 -14.64
C LEU A 38 7.17 -15.84 -15.53
N GLY A 39 7.19 -14.94 -16.50
CA GLY A 39 8.37 -14.70 -17.35
C GLY A 39 9.59 -14.24 -16.54
N ILE A 40 9.41 -13.25 -15.66
CA ILE A 40 10.48 -12.75 -14.79
C ILE A 40 11.00 -13.87 -13.87
N VAL A 41 10.09 -14.64 -13.26
CA VAL A 41 10.45 -15.76 -12.38
C VAL A 41 11.23 -16.84 -13.15
N ALA A 42 10.75 -17.24 -14.32
CA ALA A 42 11.40 -18.27 -15.15
C ALA A 42 12.83 -17.86 -15.55
N ILE A 43 12.98 -16.62 -16.03
CA ILE A 43 14.30 -16.08 -16.40
C ILE A 43 15.20 -15.96 -15.17
N ALA A 44 14.69 -15.45 -14.03
CA ALA A 44 15.45 -15.32 -12.80
C ALA A 44 15.95 -16.69 -12.27
N LEU A 45 15.10 -17.71 -12.28
CA LEU A 45 15.49 -19.06 -11.89
C LEU A 45 16.56 -19.64 -12.83
N ALA A 46 16.37 -19.53 -14.14
CA ALA A 46 17.34 -19.97 -15.13
C ALA A 46 18.69 -19.24 -14.97
N VAL A 47 18.64 -17.93 -14.81
CA VAL A 47 19.82 -17.08 -14.58
C VAL A 47 20.54 -17.48 -13.30
N ASN A 48 19.84 -17.69 -12.18
CA ASN A 48 20.43 -18.11 -10.91
C ASN A 48 21.09 -19.49 -11.02
N ALA A 49 20.45 -20.46 -11.68
CA ALA A 49 20.97 -21.79 -11.86
C ALA A 49 22.26 -21.80 -12.73
N LEU A 50 22.23 -21.08 -13.86
CA LEU A 50 23.35 -21.03 -14.80
C LEU A 50 24.52 -20.18 -14.28
N SER A 51 24.24 -19.04 -13.60
CA SER A 51 25.26 -18.16 -13.05
C SER A 51 25.89 -18.65 -11.75
N TRP A 52 25.35 -19.74 -11.15
CA TRP A 52 25.85 -20.24 -9.86
C TRP A 52 27.35 -20.57 -9.85
N ARG A 53 27.84 -21.15 -10.94
CA ARG A 53 29.24 -21.61 -11.07
C ARG A 53 30.11 -20.60 -11.80
N LYS A 54 29.59 -19.88 -12.80
CA LYS A 54 30.36 -18.94 -13.63
C LYS A 54 29.57 -17.66 -13.86
N ALA A 55 30.24 -16.52 -13.71
CA ALA A 55 29.67 -15.24 -14.07
C ALA A 55 29.40 -15.16 -15.59
N PHE A 56 28.29 -14.57 -15.97
CA PHE A 56 27.99 -14.32 -17.37
C PHE A 56 28.89 -13.23 -17.96
N GLY A 57 29.31 -13.42 -19.21
CA GLY A 57 30.01 -12.40 -19.98
C GLY A 57 29.13 -11.17 -20.24
N ALA A 58 29.73 -10.03 -20.48
CA ALA A 58 29.02 -8.78 -20.75
C ALA A 58 27.98 -8.88 -21.89
N PRO A 59 28.24 -9.55 -23.06
CA PRO A 59 27.28 -9.63 -24.13
C PRO A 59 26.01 -10.42 -23.74
N LEU A 60 26.16 -11.52 -22.99
CA LEU A 60 25.00 -12.31 -22.53
C LEU A 60 24.15 -11.51 -21.53
N ARG A 61 24.78 -10.73 -20.64
CA ARG A 61 24.06 -9.86 -19.71
C ARG A 61 23.27 -8.80 -20.45
N LEU A 62 23.88 -8.16 -21.45
CA LEU A 62 23.20 -7.17 -22.30
C LEU A 62 22.00 -7.79 -23.00
N LEU A 63 22.16 -8.99 -23.57
CA LEU A 63 21.07 -9.72 -24.22
C LEU A 63 19.91 -9.99 -23.24
N LEU A 64 20.22 -10.45 -22.01
CA LEU A 64 19.20 -10.70 -20.99
C LEU A 64 18.49 -9.42 -20.56
N VAL A 65 19.21 -8.30 -20.41
CA VAL A 65 18.61 -6.99 -20.12
C VAL A 65 17.65 -6.58 -21.24
N LEU A 66 18.10 -6.68 -22.51
CA LEU A 66 17.26 -6.32 -23.65
C LEU A 66 16.03 -7.23 -23.77
N THR A 67 16.18 -8.54 -23.51
CA THR A 67 15.05 -9.48 -23.51
C THR A 67 14.02 -9.13 -22.43
N MET A 68 14.49 -8.87 -21.19
CA MET A 68 13.61 -8.46 -20.08
C MET A 68 12.92 -7.13 -20.38
N LEU A 69 13.67 -6.15 -20.90
CA LEU A 69 13.10 -4.85 -21.26
C LEU A 69 12.08 -4.99 -22.38
N GLY A 70 12.36 -5.82 -23.40
CA GLY A 70 11.43 -6.13 -24.48
C GLY A 70 10.15 -6.80 -23.99
N MET A 71 10.26 -7.75 -23.04
CA MET A 71 9.12 -8.40 -22.42
C MET A 71 8.25 -7.42 -21.61
N VAL A 72 8.88 -6.54 -20.83
CA VAL A 72 8.17 -5.49 -20.08
C VAL A 72 7.47 -4.52 -21.04
N SER A 73 8.17 -4.05 -22.07
CA SER A 73 7.63 -3.10 -23.06
C SER A 73 6.48 -3.70 -23.85
N TRP A 74 6.55 -4.98 -24.21
CA TRP A 74 5.46 -5.67 -24.92
C TRP A 74 4.22 -5.81 -24.06
N GLN A 75 4.39 -6.17 -22.77
CA GLN A 75 3.26 -6.41 -21.88
C GLN A 75 2.63 -5.10 -21.34
N MET A 76 3.42 -4.03 -21.19
CA MET A 76 2.98 -2.75 -20.62
C MET A 76 2.69 -1.67 -21.67
N GLU A 77 2.65 -2.01 -22.99
CA GLU A 77 2.32 -1.10 -24.10
C GLU A 77 3.17 0.20 -24.14
N ILE A 78 4.43 0.16 -23.72
CA ILE A 78 5.41 1.29 -23.72
C ILE A 78 4.81 2.56 -23.07
N ARG A 79 4.16 2.44 -21.95
CA ARG A 79 3.68 3.59 -21.16
C ARG A 79 4.74 3.96 -20.11
N PHE A 80 5.11 5.25 -20.07
CA PHE A 80 5.98 5.77 -19.00
C PHE A 80 5.13 6.07 -17.77
N ASP A 81 4.69 5.01 -17.08
CA ASP A 81 3.95 5.10 -15.84
C ASP A 81 4.69 4.38 -14.69
N ARG A 82 4.13 4.46 -13.49
CA ARG A 82 4.69 3.81 -12.30
C ARG A 82 4.73 2.30 -12.42
N ASP A 83 3.73 1.69 -13.08
CA ASP A 83 3.60 0.23 -13.20
C ASP A 83 4.74 -0.32 -14.08
N THR A 84 5.03 0.36 -15.19
CA THR A 84 6.18 0.07 -16.04
C THR A 84 7.51 0.28 -15.29
N GLY A 85 7.64 1.36 -14.51
CA GLY A 85 8.83 1.62 -13.69
C GLY A 85 9.07 0.51 -12.66
N CYS A 86 8.03 0.05 -11.97
CA CYS A 86 8.10 -1.06 -11.03
C CYS A 86 8.43 -2.39 -11.71
N ALA A 87 7.90 -2.65 -12.92
CA ALA A 87 8.19 -3.83 -13.71
C ALA A 87 9.66 -3.86 -14.17
N VAL A 88 10.21 -2.73 -14.60
CA VAL A 88 11.63 -2.59 -14.93
C VAL A 88 12.50 -2.84 -13.71
N LEU A 89 12.14 -2.29 -12.54
CA LEU A 89 12.88 -2.53 -11.30
C LEU A 89 12.86 -4.02 -10.91
N ALA A 90 11.71 -4.70 -11.04
CA ALA A 90 11.60 -6.14 -10.80
C ALA A 90 12.51 -6.95 -11.74
N ALA A 91 12.50 -6.62 -13.04
CA ALA A 91 13.37 -7.23 -14.03
C ALA A 91 14.87 -7.01 -13.72
N MET A 92 15.24 -5.77 -13.37
CA MET A 92 16.61 -5.45 -12.96
C MET A 92 17.03 -6.20 -11.69
N MET A 93 16.17 -6.28 -10.69
CA MET A 93 16.43 -7.02 -9.45
C MET A 93 16.62 -8.51 -9.72
N ALA A 94 15.77 -9.09 -10.59
CA ALA A 94 15.87 -10.48 -11.01
C ALA A 94 17.21 -10.78 -11.70
N LEU A 95 17.64 -9.91 -12.60
CA LEU A 95 18.94 -10.06 -13.30
C LEU A 95 20.15 -9.79 -12.39
N LYS A 96 20.00 -8.91 -11.39
CA LYS A 96 21.09 -8.56 -10.45
C LYS A 96 21.56 -9.78 -9.64
N THR A 97 20.71 -10.77 -9.43
CA THR A 97 21.06 -12.01 -8.76
C THR A 97 22.16 -12.80 -9.49
N SER A 98 22.31 -12.62 -10.83
CA SER A 98 23.37 -13.26 -11.66
C SER A 98 24.78 -12.76 -11.37
N GLU A 99 24.90 -11.60 -10.73
CA GLU A 99 26.21 -10.96 -10.48
C GLU A 99 26.81 -11.34 -9.12
N LEU A 100 26.22 -12.28 -8.38
CA LEU A 100 26.58 -12.62 -7.00
C LEU A 100 27.90 -13.44 -6.93
N HIS A 101 29.04 -12.79 -7.28
CA HIS A 101 30.37 -13.43 -7.34
C HIS A 101 31.39 -12.79 -6.39
N SER A 102 31.05 -11.68 -5.73
CA SER A 102 31.91 -11.04 -4.74
C SER A 102 31.08 -10.52 -3.56
N VAL A 103 31.73 -10.26 -2.43
CA VAL A 103 31.10 -9.62 -1.26
C VAL A 103 30.54 -8.23 -1.62
N ARG A 104 31.20 -7.52 -2.54
CA ARG A 104 30.73 -6.23 -3.05
C ARG A 104 29.40 -6.38 -3.80
N ASP A 105 29.29 -7.40 -4.65
CA ASP A 105 28.08 -7.67 -5.43
C ASP A 105 26.93 -8.05 -4.52
N ALA A 106 27.20 -8.88 -3.51
CA ALA A 106 26.21 -9.25 -2.49
C ALA A 106 25.68 -8.03 -1.73
N ARG A 107 26.54 -7.10 -1.32
CA ARG A 107 26.11 -5.85 -0.67
C ARG A 107 25.28 -4.96 -1.60
N SER A 108 25.68 -4.88 -2.87
CA SER A 108 24.91 -4.15 -3.89
C SER A 108 23.52 -4.77 -4.06
N LEU A 109 23.43 -6.11 -4.16
CA LEU A 109 22.15 -6.83 -4.25
C LEU A 109 21.25 -6.56 -3.04
N LEU A 110 21.80 -6.61 -1.82
CA LEU A 110 21.06 -6.35 -0.58
C LEU A 110 20.58 -4.87 -0.50
N GLY A 111 21.36 -3.92 -1.03
CA GLY A 111 20.93 -2.52 -1.16
C GLY A 111 19.72 -2.39 -2.07
N PHE A 112 19.71 -3.05 -3.23
CA PHE A 112 18.54 -3.11 -4.11
C PHE A 112 17.36 -3.82 -3.43
N ALA A 113 17.60 -4.91 -2.70
CA ALA A 113 16.58 -5.65 -1.98
C ALA A 113 15.87 -4.81 -0.91
N LEU A 114 16.58 -3.89 -0.23
CA LEU A 114 15.94 -2.95 0.71
C LEU A 114 15.09 -1.89 0.03
N PHE A 115 15.43 -1.50 -1.20
CA PHE A 115 14.70 -0.48 -1.93
C PHE A 115 13.46 -1.03 -2.64
N THR A 116 13.51 -2.28 -3.12
CA THR A 116 12.44 -2.95 -3.89
C THR A 116 11.05 -2.93 -3.19
N PRO A 117 10.94 -3.18 -1.86
CA PRO A 117 9.65 -3.11 -1.18
C PRO A 117 8.95 -1.75 -1.24
N PHE A 118 9.68 -0.64 -1.30
CA PHE A 118 9.07 0.69 -1.46
C PHE A 118 8.31 0.79 -2.78
N SER A 119 8.86 0.22 -3.86
CA SER A 119 8.17 0.18 -5.16
C SER A 119 6.92 -0.71 -5.13
N ALA A 120 6.96 -1.83 -4.39
CA ALA A 120 5.78 -2.66 -4.20
C ALA A 120 4.67 -1.91 -3.43
N LEU A 121 5.03 -1.11 -2.41
CA LEU A 121 4.09 -0.28 -1.64
C LEU A 121 3.50 0.89 -2.47
N ILE A 122 4.16 1.31 -3.55
CA ILE A 122 3.59 2.27 -4.51
C ILE A 122 2.46 1.61 -5.32
N LEU A 123 2.59 0.32 -5.63
CA LEU A 123 1.57 -0.42 -6.39
C LEU A 123 0.40 -0.85 -5.51
N ASP A 124 0.67 -1.43 -4.34
CA ASP A 124 -0.35 -1.88 -3.40
C ASP A 124 0.08 -1.63 -1.95
N GLN A 125 -0.75 -0.94 -1.19
CA GLN A 125 -0.54 -0.64 0.23
C GLN A 125 -1.28 -1.62 1.15
N GLY A 126 -1.63 -2.80 0.65
CA GLY A 126 -2.34 -3.82 1.40
C GLY A 126 -1.51 -4.46 2.52
N PRO A 127 -2.18 -5.15 3.47
CA PRO A 127 -1.51 -5.78 4.61
C PRO A 127 -0.51 -6.85 4.19
N THR A 128 -0.79 -7.62 3.15
CA THR A 128 0.10 -8.67 2.62
C THR A 128 1.41 -8.10 2.09
N THR A 129 1.31 -7.04 1.28
CA THR A 129 2.48 -6.31 0.72
C THR A 129 3.31 -5.72 1.85
N MET A 130 2.67 -5.13 2.87
CA MET A 130 3.37 -4.55 4.02
C MET A 130 4.11 -5.61 4.86
N VAL A 131 3.48 -6.76 5.13
CA VAL A 131 4.13 -7.86 5.87
C VAL A 131 5.34 -8.38 5.10
N LEU A 132 5.20 -8.64 3.80
CA LEU A 132 6.31 -9.07 2.95
C LEU A 132 7.44 -8.03 2.93
N ALA A 133 7.11 -6.75 2.79
CA ALA A 133 8.08 -5.65 2.84
C ALA A 133 8.85 -5.60 4.17
N LEU A 134 8.15 -5.76 5.30
CA LEU A 134 8.75 -5.77 6.63
C LEU A 134 9.68 -6.97 6.83
N LEU A 135 9.38 -8.13 6.26
CA LEU A 135 10.24 -9.33 6.36
C LEU A 135 11.58 -9.17 5.63
N VAL A 136 11.64 -8.30 4.61
CA VAL A 136 12.89 -8.03 3.88
C VAL A 136 13.95 -7.39 4.78
N VAL A 137 13.55 -6.57 5.76
CA VAL A 137 14.49 -5.88 6.66
C VAL A 137 15.30 -6.86 7.51
N PRO A 138 14.70 -7.75 8.32
CA PRO A 138 15.45 -8.73 9.09
C PRO A 138 16.22 -9.73 8.20
N ALA A 139 15.68 -10.10 7.03
CA ALA A 139 16.37 -10.95 6.07
C ALA A 139 17.65 -10.28 5.53
N THR A 140 17.59 -8.98 5.25
CA THR A 140 18.76 -8.21 4.82
C THR A 140 19.79 -8.09 5.94
N LEU A 141 19.36 -7.80 7.17
CA LEU A 141 20.26 -7.75 8.34
C LEU A 141 20.97 -9.09 8.56
N LEU A 142 20.24 -10.20 8.44
CA LEU A 142 20.78 -11.54 8.53
C LEU A 142 21.84 -11.79 7.44
N SER A 143 21.53 -11.46 6.20
CA SER A 143 22.45 -11.61 5.07
C SER A 143 23.69 -10.75 5.24
N MET A 144 23.54 -9.51 5.73
CA MET A 144 24.67 -8.62 6.04
C MET A 144 25.58 -9.20 7.14
N GLN A 145 25.01 -9.81 8.19
CA GLN A 145 25.79 -10.47 9.24
C GLN A 145 26.58 -11.66 8.69
N CYS A 146 25.95 -12.51 7.84
CA CYS A 146 26.65 -13.60 7.20
C CYS A 146 27.85 -13.10 6.36
N LEU A 147 27.66 -12.04 5.59
CA LEU A 147 28.74 -11.42 4.79
C LEU A 147 29.88 -10.83 5.64
N THR A 148 29.58 -10.29 6.82
CA THR A 148 30.62 -9.77 7.72
C THR A 148 31.42 -10.90 8.38
N GLN A 149 30.77 -12.02 8.69
CA GLN A 149 31.47 -13.23 9.19
C GLN A 149 32.41 -13.81 8.14
N ASP A 150 31.99 -13.89 6.89
CA ASP A 150 32.87 -14.32 5.78
C ASP A 150 34.15 -13.46 5.68
N GLN A 151 34.02 -12.13 5.86
CA GLN A 151 35.16 -11.23 5.85
C GLN A 151 36.11 -11.43 7.04
N SER A 152 35.57 -11.87 8.18
CA SER A 152 36.33 -12.17 9.39
C SER A 152 36.95 -13.56 9.38
N GLN A 153 36.80 -14.32 8.28
CA GLN A 153 37.23 -15.73 8.15
C GLN A 153 36.58 -16.66 9.21
N VAL A 154 35.48 -16.24 9.83
CA VAL A 154 34.70 -17.07 10.75
C VAL A 154 33.57 -17.73 9.94
N PRO A 155 33.43 -19.09 10.04
CA PRO A 155 32.41 -19.76 9.27
C PRO A 155 31.02 -19.18 9.63
N ALA A 156 30.27 -18.77 8.59
CA ALA A 156 28.94 -18.23 8.74
C ALA A 156 28.01 -19.33 9.29
N ARG A 157 27.71 -19.26 10.57
CA ARG A 157 26.76 -20.17 11.25
C ARG A 157 25.52 -19.38 11.67
N LEU A 158 24.36 -19.82 11.21
CA LEU A 158 23.08 -19.32 11.66
C LEU A 158 22.79 -19.86 13.09
N GLY A 159 23.21 -19.11 14.10
CA GLY A 159 23.02 -19.46 15.52
C GLY A 159 21.90 -18.66 16.18
N ARG A 160 21.37 -19.19 17.30
CA ARG A 160 20.32 -18.50 18.09
C ARG A 160 20.74 -17.09 18.54
N SER A 161 22.03 -16.86 18.81
CA SER A 161 22.55 -15.54 19.21
C SER A 161 22.42 -14.49 18.10
N GLN A 162 22.58 -14.90 16.85
CA GLN A 162 22.44 -14.00 15.68
C GLN A 162 20.98 -13.63 15.45
N LEU A 163 20.08 -14.61 15.49
CA LEU A 163 18.64 -14.37 15.40
C LEU A 163 18.15 -13.44 16.51
N SER A 164 18.65 -13.65 17.75
CA SER A 164 18.36 -12.77 18.88
C SER A 164 18.85 -11.35 18.63
N SER A 165 20.06 -11.16 18.12
CA SER A 165 20.61 -9.82 17.82
C SER A 165 19.81 -9.11 16.74
N ILE A 166 19.40 -9.83 15.67
CA ILE A 166 18.56 -9.28 14.60
C ILE A 166 17.18 -8.92 15.15
N GLY A 167 16.57 -9.82 15.93
CA GLY A 167 15.30 -9.55 16.60
C GLY A 167 15.36 -8.30 17.47
N GLN A 168 16.42 -8.14 18.26
CA GLN A 168 16.64 -6.95 19.09
C GLN A 168 16.78 -5.68 18.24
N LEU A 169 17.55 -5.70 17.16
CA LEU A 169 17.70 -4.55 16.25
C LEU A 169 16.37 -4.19 15.57
N THR A 170 15.61 -5.19 15.13
CA THR A 170 14.30 -4.99 14.50
C THR A 170 13.31 -4.38 15.51
N ILE A 171 13.23 -4.95 16.72
CA ILE A 171 12.36 -4.43 17.80
C ILE A 171 12.75 -3.00 18.19
N LEU A 172 14.05 -2.70 18.20
CA LEU A 172 14.54 -1.36 18.53
C LEU A 172 14.14 -0.31 17.47
N GLY A 173 13.92 -0.73 16.22
CA GLY A 173 13.39 0.12 15.15
C GLY A 173 11.89 0.41 15.25
N VAL A 174 11.11 -0.44 15.95
CA VAL A 174 9.64 -0.30 16.06
C VAL A 174 9.20 1.04 16.63
N PRO A 175 9.76 1.55 17.77
CA PRO A 175 9.36 2.85 18.31
C PRO A 175 9.57 4.00 17.33
N LEU A 176 10.66 3.96 16.56
CA LEU A 176 10.96 4.97 15.55
C LEU A 176 9.96 4.91 14.38
N THR A 177 9.60 3.71 13.94
CA THR A 177 8.59 3.49 12.90
C THR A 177 7.21 3.98 13.36
N LEU A 178 6.82 3.67 14.60
CA LEU A 178 5.57 4.15 15.18
C LEU A 178 5.56 5.68 15.33
N ALA A 179 6.67 6.27 15.80
CA ALA A 179 6.78 7.73 15.87
C ALA A 179 6.65 8.37 14.48
N GLY A 180 7.30 7.81 13.45
CA GLY A 180 7.14 8.26 12.08
C GLY A 180 5.68 8.17 11.63
N PHE A 181 5.02 7.07 11.91
CA PHE A 181 3.61 6.87 11.53
C PHE A 181 2.66 7.88 12.19
N TRP A 182 2.87 8.21 13.48
CA TRP A 182 1.98 9.05 14.27
C TRP A 182 2.28 10.54 14.16
N LEU A 183 3.56 10.91 14.11
CA LEU A 183 4.00 12.30 14.22
C LEU A 183 4.28 12.97 12.87
N LEU A 184 4.64 12.20 11.81
CA LEU A 184 4.84 12.82 10.51
C LEU A 184 3.51 13.34 9.95
N PRO A 185 3.47 14.61 9.51
CA PRO A 185 2.30 15.16 8.86
C PRO A 185 2.06 14.45 7.54
N ARG A 186 0.83 13.99 7.31
CA ARG A 186 0.42 13.45 6.03
C ARG A 186 -0.04 14.60 5.15
N LEU A 187 0.48 14.63 3.95
CA LEU A 187 0.08 15.60 2.93
C LEU A 187 -1.21 15.10 2.28
N ASP A 188 -2.17 15.99 2.08
CA ASP A 188 -3.44 15.67 1.41
C ASP A 188 -3.25 15.30 -0.07
N ALA A 189 -2.10 15.71 -0.64
CA ALA A 189 -1.69 15.33 -1.99
C ALA A 189 -0.18 15.05 -2.03
N PRO A 190 0.29 14.11 -2.86
CA PRO A 190 1.71 13.83 -3.05
C PRO A 190 2.44 15.07 -3.60
N LEU A 191 3.65 15.35 -3.09
CA LEU A 191 4.46 16.51 -3.51
C LEU A 191 4.83 16.50 -5.00
N TRP A 192 4.86 15.33 -5.62
CA TRP A 192 5.24 15.13 -7.04
C TRP A 192 4.06 14.90 -7.98
N GLY A 193 2.83 15.18 -7.52
CA GLY A 193 1.64 15.01 -8.35
C GLY A 193 1.55 13.59 -8.92
N VAL A 194 0.99 12.66 -8.19
CA VAL A 194 0.66 11.34 -8.78
C VAL A 194 -0.33 11.58 -9.92
N PRO A 195 -0.06 11.12 -11.14
CA PRO A 195 -1.05 11.20 -12.20
C PRO A 195 -2.36 10.58 -11.69
N GLU A 196 -3.43 11.35 -11.69
CA GLU A 196 -4.75 10.96 -11.16
C GLU A 196 -5.27 9.63 -11.71
N ARG A 197 -4.69 9.16 -12.82
CA ARG A 197 -5.12 7.99 -13.58
C ARG A 197 -4.52 6.64 -13.15
N ALA A 198 -3.49 6.62 -12.32
CA ALA A 198 -2.67 5.42 -12.15
C ALA A 198 -3.17 4.39 -11.12
N GLN A 199 -4.20 4.68 -10.32
CA GLN A 199 -4.77 3.72 -9.34
C GLN A 199 -6.27 3.52 -9.45
N VAL A 200 -6.90 4.17 -10.42
CA VAL A 200 -8.33 4.29 -10.40
C VAL A 200 -8.92 3.27 -11.35
N ARG A 201 -9.59 2.27 -10.77
CA ARG A 201 -10.35 1.28 -11.53
C ARG A 201 -11.61 1.92 -12.10
N PRO A 202 -12.08 1.50 -13.31
CA PRO A 202 -13.30 2.03 -13.90
C PRO A 202 -14.47 1.82 -12.93
N GLY A 203 -15.21 2.90 -12.69
CA GLY A 203 -16.45 2.90 -11.92
C GLY A 203 -17.66 3.07 -12.83
N LEU A 204 -18.83 3.30 -12.20
CA LEU A 204 -20.04 3.64 -12.94
C LEU A 204 -19.86 4.98 -13.66
N SER A 205 -19.79 4.94 -14.98
CA SER A 205 -19.61 6.09 -15.84
C SER A 205 -20.91 6.88 -16.00
N ASP A 206 -20.79 8.14 -16.45
CA ASP A 206 -21.90 8.96 -16.96
C ASP A 206 -22.36 8.58 -18.36
N ASN A 207 -21.78 7.53 -18.93
CA ASN A 207 -22.10 6.93 -20.21
C ASN A 207 -22.21 5.41 -20.06
N MET A 208 -23.23 4.82 -20.69
CA MET A 208 -23.45 3.38 -20.77
C MET A 208 -23.68 2.97 -22.23
N ALA A 209 -22.74 2.24 -22.79
CA ALA A 209 -22.93 1.59 -24.12
C ALA A 209 -23.12 0.08 -23.89
N PRO A 210 -24.25 -0.51 -24.34
CA PRO A 210 -24.51 -1.93 -24.15
C PRO A 210 -23.36 -2.81 -24.67
N GLY A 211 -22.76 -3.61 -23.78
CA GLY A 211 -21.58 -4.41 -24.05
C GLY A 211 -20.27 -3.83 -23.50
N ALA A 212 -20.26 -2.61 -22.97
CA ALA A 212 -19.05 -1.97 -22.45
C ALA A 212 -18.65 -2.45 -21.04
N TRP A 213 -19.57 -3.05 -20.28
CA TRP A 213 -19.35 -3.44 -18.89
C TRP A 213 -18.85 -4.88 -18.71
N ILE A 214 -18.48 -5.59 -19.76
CA ILE A 214 -18.02 -6.98 -19.70
C ILE A 214 -16.82 -7.11 -18.74
N ASP A 215 -15.85 -6.21 -18.82
CA ASP A 215 -14.68 -6.20 -17.92
C ASP A 215 -15.08 -5.87 -16.48
N LEU A 216 -16.01 -4.94 -16.28
CA LEU A 216 -16.53 -4.60 -14.96
C LEU A 216 -17.31 -5.76 -14.33
N MET A 217 -18.10 -6.48 -15.13
CA MET A 217 -18.88 -7.64 -14.71
C MET A 217 -18.04 -8.89 -14.42
N SER A 218 -16.75 -8.86 -14.75
CA SER A 218 -15.77 -9.91 -14.47
C SER A 218 -14.88 -9.57 -13.25
N ASP A 219 -15.00 -8.37 -12.68
CA ASP A 219 -14.17 -7.90 -11.57
C ASP A 219 -14.85 -8.18 -10.21
N GLU A 220 -14.39 -9.20 -9.51
CA GLU A 220 -14.90 -9.60 -8.18
C GLU A 220 -14.42 -8.69 -7.04
N THR A 221 -13.57 -7.69 -7.33
CA THR A 221 -13.07 -6.82 -6.28
C THR A 221 -14.17 -5.92 -5.71
N PRO A 222 -14.09 -5.57 -4.42
CA PRO A 222 -15.05 -4.64 -3.82
C PRO A 222 -15.10 -3.29 -4.53
N ALA A 223 -16.31 -2.79 -4.78
CA ALA A 223 -16.57 -1.41 -5.20
C ALA A 223 -16.85 -0.52 -3.99
N LEU A 224 -17.62 -1.05 -3.05
CA LEU A 224 -17.99 -0.34 -1.81
C LEU A 224 -18.38 -1.34 -0.72
N ARG A 225 -18.32 -0.88 0.54
CA ARG A 225 -18.79 -1.63 1.70
C ARG A 225 -19.85 -0.81 2.42
N VAL A 226 -20.90 -1.47 2.89
CA VAL A 226 -22.02 -0.81 3.56
C VAL A 226 -22.28 -1.42 4.92
N SER A 227 -22.31 -0.57 5.94
CA SER A 227 -22.71 -0.93 7.30
C SER A 227 -24.01 -0.23 7.64
N PHE A 228 -25.06 -0.99 7.95
CA PHE A 228 -26.36 -0.45 8.36
C PHE A 228 -26.36 -0.15 9.86
N ASN A 229 -26.91 1.02 10.21
CA ASN A 229 -27.20 1.41 11.59
C ASN A 229 -28.71 1.19 11.84
N GLY A 230 -29.10 -0.06 12.05
CA GLY A 230 -30.51 -0.45 12.18
C GLY A 230 -30.89 -1.61 11.25
N PRO A 231 -32.17 -1.71 10.88
CA PRO A 231 -32.63 -2.81 10.04
C PRO A 231 -32.00 -2.79 8.66
N THR A 232 -31.68 -4.00 8.16
CA THR A 232 -31.15 -4.21 6.81
C THR A 232 -32.29 -4.35 5.81
N PRO A 233 -32.22 -3.73 4.62
CA PRO A 233 -33.22 -3.93 3.59
C PRO A 233 -33.18 -5.38 3.07
N PRO A 234 -34.35 -5.96 2.72
CA PRO A 234 -34.42 -7.27 2.10
C PRO A 234 -33.67 -7.28 0.75
N ALA A 235 -33.25 -8.46 0.29
CA ALA A 235 -32.45 -8.62 -0.93
C ALA A 235 -33.03 -7.89 -2.16
N GLY A 236 -34.34 -8.03 -2.40
CA GLY A 236 -35.01 -7.38 -3.52
C GLY A 236 -35.11 -5.85 -3.47
N GLN A 237 -34.71 -5.23 -2.35
CA GLN A 237 -34.68 -3.77 -2.19
C GLN A 237 -33.25 -3.20 -2.18
N ARG A 238 -32.21 -4.04 -2.23
CA ARG A 238 -30.80 -3.60 -2.22
C ARG A 238 -30.35 -3.13 -3.60
N TYR A 239 -30.95 -2.02 -4.07
CA TYR A 239 -30.55 -1.30 -5.27
C TYR A 239 -29.76 -0.06 -4.90
N TRP A 240 -28.49 -0.05 -5.25
CA TRP A 240 -27.54 1.04 -5.01
C TRP A 240 -27.57 1.97 -6.22
N ARG A 241 -28.42 2.96 -6.17
CA ARG A 241 -28.74 3.86 -7.28
C ARG A 241 -27.63 4.87 -7.50
N GLY A 242 -27.13 4.95 -8.71
CA GLY A 242 -26.09 5.85 -9.19
C GLY A 242 -26.59 6.84 -10.24
N PRO A 243 -25.83 7.05 -11.36
CA PRO A 243 -26.21 7.95 -12.44
C PRO A 243 -27.50 7.57 -13.12
N VAL A 244 -28.25 8.61 -13.52
CA VAL A 244 -29.47 8.47 -14.33
C VAL A 244 -29.17 8.97 -15.74
N MET A 245 -29.48 8.15 -16.74
CA MET A 245 -29.18 8.40 -18.13
C MET A 245 -30.44 8.73 -18.92
N TRP A 246 -30.40 9.87 -19.60
CA TRP A 246 -31.56 10.43 -20.29
C TRP A 246 -31.43 10.35 -21.81
N ASP A 247 -30.27 10.63 -22.34
CA ASP A 247 -30.07 10.82 -23.78
C ASP A 247 -29.58 9.52 -24.41
N PHE A 248 -30.26 9.11 -25.48
CA PHE A 248 -29.91 7.93 -26.25
C PHE A 248 -29.58 8.34 -27.69
N ASP A 249 -28.36 8.04 -28.13
CA ASP A 249 -27.89 8.36 -29.48
C ASP A 249 -28.14 7.23 -30.51
N GLY A 250 -28.68 6.10 -30.08
CA GLY A 250 -28.89 4.89 -30.86
C GLY A 250 -27.99 3.74 -30.48
N HIS A 251 -26.89 4.02 -29.79
CA HIS A 251 -25.89 3.03 -29.33
C HIS A 251 -25.56 3.16 -27.86
N SER A 252 -25.54 4.37 -27.34
CA SER A 252 -25.13 4.66 -25.96
C SER A 252 -26.12 5.57 -25.24
N TRP A 253 -26.15 5.47 -23.94
CA TRP A 253 -26.90 6.29 -23.03
C TRP A 253 -26.00 7.27 -22.31
N GLN A 254 -26.43 8.50 -22.13
CA GLN A 254 -25.67 9.54 -21.46
C GLN A 254 -26.47 10.18 -20.33
N ALA A 255 -25.78 10.44 -19.21
CA ALA A 255 -26.30 11.23 -18.11
C ALA A 255 -26.37 12.71 -18.49
N LEU A 256 -27.17 13.49 -17.74
CA LEU A 256 -27.19 14.94 -17.91
C LEU A 256 -25.82 15.52 -17.57
N PRO A 257 -25.35 16.54 -18.34
CA PRO A 257 -24.13 17.26 -17.98
C PRO A 257 -24.18 17.80 -16.56
N PHE A 258 -23.06 17.82 -15.86
CA PHE A 258 -22.92 18.28 -14.49
C PHE A 258 -23.54 19.66 -14.21
N ALA A 259 -23.56 20.56 -15.20
CA ALA A 259 -24.21 21.86 -15.10
C ALA A 259 -25.72 21.79 -14.79
N ALA A 260 -26.39 20.69 -15.17
CA ALA A 260 -27.80 20.47 -14.84
C ALA A 260 -28.01 20.08 -13.36
N SER A 261 -26.97 19.69 -12.65
CA SER A 261 -27.01 19.37 -11.21
C SER A 261 -27.11 20.60 -10.29
N LEU A 262 -27.08 21.81 -10.85
CA LEU A 262 -27.30 23.06 -10.12
C LEU A 262 -28.78 23.35 -9.85
N ILE A 263 -29.69 22.58 -10.47
CA ILE A 263 -31.14 22.67 -10.24
C ILE A 263 -31.47 21.91 -8.94
N PRO A 264 -32.36 22.44 -8.09
CA PRO A 264 -32.75 21.76 -6.86
C PRO A 264 -33.25 20.34 -7.12
N PRO A 265 -32.95 19.39 -6.19
CA PRO A 265 -33.39 18.01 -6.35
C PRO A 265 -34.93 17.93 -6.33
N THR A 266 -35.48 17.05 -7.15
CA THR A 266 -36.93 16.79 -7.20
C THR A 266 -37.43 16.22 -5.87
N GLU A 267 -38.57 16.70 -5.42
CA GLU A 267 -39.23 16.17 -4.22
C GLU A 267 -39.80 14.78 -4.46
N PHE A 268 -39.82 13.98 -3.40
CA PHE A 268 -40.49 12.68 -3.38
C PHE A 268 -41.16 12.44 -2.03
N VAL A 269 -42.15 11.60 -2.01
CA VAL A 269 -42.81 11.14 -0.78
C VAL A 269 -42.14 9.83 -0.36
N PRO A 270 -41.36 9.82 0.73
CA PRO A 270 -40.76 8.59 1.22
C PRO A 270 -41.76 7.68 1.88
N VAL A 271 -41.54 6.37 1.84
CA VAL A 271 -42.18 5.43 2.74
C VAL A 271 -41.72 5.67 4.19
N THR A 272 -42.50 5.20 5.17
CA THR A 272 -42.17 5.45 6.60
C THR A 272 -40.84 4.85 7.04
N GLN A 273 -40.41 3.77 6.39
CA GLN A 273 -39.15 3.12 6.74
C GLN A 273 -37.96 3.84 6.10
N HIS A 274 -37.07 4.33 6.95
CA HIS A 274 -35.79 4.95 6.55
C HIS A 274 -34.66 4.02 6.90
N PHE A 275 -33.59 4.03 6.05
CA PHE A 275 -32.37 3.28 6.25
C PHE A 275 -31.22 4.24 6.53
N ASN A 276 -30.57 4.06 7.70
CA ASN A 276 -29.36 4.77 8.06
C ASN A 276 -28.17 3.85 7.86
N TYR A 277 -27.19 4.27 7.11
CA TYR A 277 -26.06 3.43 6.78
C TYR A 277 -24.82 4.25 6.46
N ARG A 278 -23.66 3.59 6.57
CA ARG A 278 -22.37 4.12 6.20
C ARG A 278 -21.85 3.38 4.98
N ILE A 279 -21.35 4.13 4.00
CA ILE A 279 -20.68 3.58 2.82
C ILE A 279 -19.18 3.89 2.90
N ASP A 280 -18.34 2.88 2.77
CA ASP A 280 -16.91 2.99 2.52
C ASP A 280 -16.68 2.69 1.04
N TYR A 281 -16.34 3.72 0.25
CA TYR A 281 -16.19 3.65 -1.19
C TYR A 281 -14.75 3.37 -1.57
N GLU A 282 -14.51 2.36 -2.42
CA GLU A 282 -13.19 2.11 -2.98
C GLU A 282 -12.83 3.16 -4.06
N PRO A 283 -11.55 3.42 -4.29
CA PRO A 283 -11.12 4.44 -5.26
C PRO A 283 -11.69 4.20 -6.66
N THR A 284 -12.22 5.29 -7.26
CA THR A 284 -12.74 5.31 -8.63
C THR A 284 -12.45 6.66 -9.29
N ASP A 285 -12.36 6.69 -10.64
CA ASP A 285 -12.15 7.91 -11.43
C ASP A 285 -13.41 8.78 -11.52
N GLN A 286 -14.51 8.28 -11.00
CA GLN A 286 -15.82 8.91 -11.09
C GLN A 286 -16.11 9.84 -9.93
N LYS A 287 -17.14 10.67 -10.10
CA LYS A 287 -17.68 11.56 -9.06
C LYS A 287 -19.00 11.06 -8.50
N TYR A 288 -19.64 10.09 -9.16
CA TYR A 288 -20.93 9.58 -8.72
C TYR A 288 -20.76 8.65 -7.52
N LEU A 289 -21.53 8.95 -6.48
CA LEU A 289 -21.75 8.05 -5.34
C LEU A 289 -23.07 7.30 -5.59
N VAL A 290 -23.14 6.07 -5.14
CA VAL A 290 -24.40 5.36 -5.10
C VAL A 290 -25.05 5.51 -3.73
N ALA A 291 -26.39 5.49 -3.72
CA ALA A 291 -27.21 5.46 -2.51
C ALA A 291 -28.23 4.34 -2.60
N LEU A 292 -28.64 3.81 -1.44
CA LEU A 292 -29.74 2.87 -1.41
C LEU A 292 -31.02 3.60 -1.82
N ASP A 293 -31.60 3.19 -2.96
CA ASP A 293 -32.80 3.81 -3.53
C ASP A 293 -32.67 5.36 -3.64
N LEU A 294 -33.45 6.16 -2.91
CA LEU A 294 -33.38 7.62 -2.96
C LEU A 294 -32.81 8.20 -1.66
N PRO A 295 -31.68 8.94 -1.73
CA PRO A 295 -31.11 9.62 -0.57
C PRO A 295 -31.98 10.78 -0.13
N LEU A 296 -32.16 10.92 1.19
CA LEU A 296 -32.95 12.01 1.80
C LEU A 296 -32.16 13.32 1.79
N THR A 297 -30.87 13.25 2.12
CA THR A 297 -29.97 14.41 2.22
C THR A 297 -28.65 14.14 1.53
N ALA A 298 -27.94 15.19 1.14
CA ALA A 298 -26.59 15.12 0.64
C ALA A 298 -25.58 15.28 1.81
N PRO A 299 -24.67 14.34 2.02
CA PRO A 299 -23.58 14.53 2.98
C PRO A 299 -22.64 15.69 2.56
N ALA A 300 -21.89 16.22 3.52
CA ALA A 300 -20.94 17.30 3.26
C ALA A 300 -19.90 16.89 2.19
N GLY A 301 -19.66 17.76 1.18
CA GLY A 301 -18.80 17.46 0.04
C GLY A 301 -19.46 16.70 -1.10
N THR A 302 -20.79 16.57 -1.04
CA THR A 302 -21.60 16.03 -2.13
C THR A 302 -22.80 16.91 -2.44
N ARG A 303 -23.41 16.67 -3.59
CA ARG A 303 -24.65 17.33 -4.02
C ARG A 303 -25.65 16.31 -4.57
N LEU A 304 -26.92 16.60 -4.37
CA LEU A 304 -28.01 15.87 -5.03
C LEU A 304 -28.30 16.51 -6.38
N THR A 305 -28.34 15.67 -7.42
CA THR A 305 -28.86 16.10 -8.74
C THR A 305 -30.39 16.24 -8.72
N THR A 306 -30.96 16.78 -9.81
CA THR A 306 -32.41 16.84 -10.01
C THR A 306 -33.06 15.45 -9.87
N GLU A 307 -32.37 14.41 -10.31
CA GLU A 307 -32.82 13.01 -10.25
C GLU A 307 -32.54 12.36 -8.89
N ARG A 308 -32.04 13.11 -7.91
CA ARG A 308 -31.59 12.63 -6.60
C ARG A 308 -30.44 11.62 -6.64
N SER A 309 -29.58 11.68 -7.66
CA SER A 309 -28.28 11.01 -7.65
C SER A 309 -27.29 11.85 -6.84
N LEU A 310 -26.36 11.19 -6.15
CA LEU A 310 -25.30 11.85 -5.38
C LEU A 310 -24.06 12.06 -6.26
N VAL A 311 -23.54 13.28 -6.25
CA VAL A 311 -22.30 13.64 -6.95
C VAL A 311 -21.34 14.30 -5.97
N ALA A 312 -20.13 13.76 -5.86
CA ALA A 312 -19.06 14.35 -5.05
C ALA A 312 -18.46 15.59 -5.72
N ASP A 313 -18.03 16.56 -4.93
CA ASP A 313 -17.37 17.76 -5.43
C ASP A 313 -16.02 17.45 -6.11
N ARG A 314 -15.35 16.38 -5.66
CA ARG A 314 -14.08 15.87 -6.19
C ARG A 314 -14.22 14.42 -6.67
N ARG A 315 -13.31 13.97 -7.53
CA ARG A 315 -13.23 12.55 -7.90
C ARG A 315 -12.91 11.70 -6.68
N LEU A 316 -13.46 10.50 -6.63
CA LEU A 316 -13.30 9.55 -5.53
C LEU A 316 -11.98 8.76 -5.69
N SER A 317 -10.86 9.46 -5.87
CA SER A 317 -9.54 8.86 -6.13
C SER A 317 -8.89 8.19 -4.92
N ALA A 318 -9.49 8.31 -3.74
CA ALA A 318 -9.07 7.66 -2.50
C ALA A 318 -10.27 6.98 -1.84
N ILE A 319 -10.01 6.10 -0.87
CA ILE A 319 -11.08 5.51 -0.05
C ILE A 319 -11.80 6.66 0.67
N THR A 320 -13.11 6.75 0.45
CA THR A 320 -13.96 7.78 1.05
C THR A 320 -15.08 7.14 1.86
N ARG A 321 -15.44 7.81 2.96
CA ARG A 321 -16.49 7.36 3.88
C ARG A 321 -17.63 8.38 3.92
N TRP A 322 -18.84 7.88 3.79
CA TRP A 322 -20.05 8.68 3.77
C TRP A 322 -21.13 8.08 4.67
N GLU A 323 -21.77 8.92 5.46
CA GLU A 323 -22.97 8.55 6.22
C GLU A 323 -24.17 9.03 5.45
N LEU A 324 -25.10 8.14 5.19
CA LEU A 324 -26.24 8.34 4.33
C LEU A 324 -27.53 7.93 5.02
N GLN A 325 -28.59 8.63 4.68
CA GLN A 325 -29.94 8.27 5.01
C GLN A 325 -30.77 8.20 3.72
N SER A 326 -31.48 7.10 3.53
CA SER A 326 -32.27 6.84 2.32
C SER A 326 -33.64 6.24 2.66
N ALA A 327 -34.55 6.41 1.73
CA ALA A 327 -35.89 5.77 1.79
C ALA A 327 -36.31 5.36 0.39
N SER A 328 -37.16 4.31 0.32
CA SER A 328 -37.86 4.00 -0.92
C SER A 328 -38.96 5.03 -1.15
N PRO A 329 -39.26 5.43 -2.40
CA PRO A 329 -40.35 6.36 -2.68
C PRO A 329 -41.71 5.65 -2.63
N ALA A 330 -42.65 6.27 -1.95
CA ALA A 330 -44.10 5.99 -2.16
C ALA A 330 -44.54 6.63 -3.49
N SER A 331 -44.10 7.87 -3.75
CA SER A 331 -44.19 8.51 -5.06
C SER A 331 -42.94 9.37 -5.33
N PHE A 332 -42.55 9.47 -6.60
CA PHE A 332 -41.36 10.26 -6.99
C PHE A 332 -41.66 11.06 -8.24
N GLN A 333 -41.74 12.39 -8.10
CA GLN A 333 -42.03 13.32 -9.19
C GLN A 333 -43.37 13.01 -9.89
N GLU A 334 -44.47 13.11 -9.16
CA GLU A 334 -45.82 12.88 -9.68
C GLU A 334 -46.18 13.76 -10.87
N THR A 335 -45.61 14.99 -10.91
CA THR A 335 -45.77 15.91 -12.03
C THR A 335 -44.47 15.96 -12.82
N LEU A 336 -44.52 15.53 -14.06
CA LEU A 336 -43.34 15.56 -14.96
C LEU A 336 -43.34 16.84 -15.82
N PRO A 337 -42.36 17.73 -15.67
CA PRO A 337 -42.25 18.96 -16.46
C PRO A 337 -42.23 18.66 -17.96
N PRO A 338 -42.87 19.49 -18.81
CA PRO A 338 -42.95 19.23 -20.27
C PRO A 338 -41.61 18.98 -20.94
N ARG A 339 -40.57 19.73 -20.58
CA ARG A 339 -39.22 19.54 -21.14
C ARG A 339 -38.61 18.20 -20.73
N GLN A 340 -38.80 17.77 -19.48
CA GLN A 340 -38.32 16.46 -19.03
C GLN A 340 -39.14 15.34 -19.67
N ARG A 341 -40.45 15.50 -19.84
CA ARG A 341 -41.29 14.54 -20.54
C ARG A 341 -40.83 14.37 -22.00
N GLN A 342 -40.62 15.48 -22.70
CA GLN A 342 -40.13 15.44 -24.08
C GLN A 342 -38.80 14.70 -24.18
N ARG A 343 -37.86 14.96 -23.25
CA ARG A 343 -36.55 14.27 -23.21
C ARG A 343 -36.71 12.79 -22.90
N ALA A 344 -37.56 12.43 -21.95
CA ALA A 344 -37.83 11.05 -21.56
C ALA A 344 -38.57 10.23 -22.63
N LEU A 345 -39.09 10.86 -23.67
CA LEU A 345 -39.72 10.25 -24.83
C LEU A 345 -38.82 10.30 -26.08
N ALA A 346 -37.72 11.03 -26.05
CA ALA A 346 -36.87 11.25 -27.20
C ALA A 346 -36.22 9.96 -27.70
N LEU A 347 -36.33 9.69 -28.98
CA LEU A 347 -35.67 8.59 -29.68
C LEU A 347 -34.95 9.13 -30.92
N PRO A 348 -33.78 8.58 -31.27
CA PRO A 348 -33.08 8.97 -32.49
C PRO A 348 -33.90 8.57 -33.74
N LEU A 349 -33.96 9.48 -34.69
CA LEU A 349 -34.73 9.26 -35.96
C LEU A 349 -34.12 8.13 -36.76
N ARG A 350 -34.97 7.35 -37.41
CA ARG A 350 -34.62 6.25 -38.32
C ARG A 350 -33.87 5.07 -37.74
N LEU A 351 -33.72 5.01 -36.39
CA LEU A 351 -33.14 3.86 -35.73
C LEU A 351 -34.22 2.98 -35.10
N ASN A 352 -33.95 1.67 -35.06
CA ASN A 352 -34.78 0.64 -34.44
C ASN A 352 -36.25 0.66 -34.92
N PRO A 353 -36.53 0.63 -36.24
CA PRO A 353 -37.88 0.80 -36.77
C PRO A 353 -38.88 -0.28 -36.34
N ARG A 354 -38.40 -1.53 -36.12
CA ARG A 354 -39.28 -2.62 -35.63
C ARG A 354 -39.73 -2.39 -34.19
N THR A 355 -38.85 -1.90 -33.33
CA THR A 355 -39.16 -1.54 -31.96
C THR A 355 -40.14 -0.37 -31.91
N VAL A 356 -39.94 0.64 -32.75
CA VAL A 356 -40.88 1.78 -32.83
C VAL A 356 -42.25 1.33 -33.31
N ALA A 357 -42.34 0.48 -34.33
CA ALA A 357 -43.63 -0.07 -34.80
C ALA A 357 -44.33 -0.92 -33.73
N LEU A 358 -43.58 -1.78 -33.04
CA LEU A 358 -44.11 -2.59 -31.93
C LEU A 358 -44.65 -1.73 -30.80
N GLY A 359 -43.92 -0.68 -30.40
CA GLY A 359 -44.36 0.24 -29.34
C GLY A 359 -45.64 0.97 -29.71
N ALA A 360 -45.75 1.44 -30.96
CA ALA A 360 -46.95 2.09 -31.48
C ALA A 360 -48.13 1.12 -31.54
N GLN A 361 -47.95 -0.12 -31.94
CA GLN A 361 -48.96 -1.16 -31.93
C GLN A 361 -49.46 -1.40 -30.47
N TRP A 362 -48.58 -1.61 -29.53
CA TRP A 362 -48.95 -1.85 -28.12
C TRP A 362 -49.70 -0.66 -27.55
N ARG A 363 -49.36 0.56 -27.90
CA ARG A 363 -50.11 1.77 -27.51
C ARG A 363 -51.50 1.78 -28.07
N GLN A 364 -51.71 1.40 -29.32
CA GLN A 364 -53.03 1.29 -29.93
C GLN A 364 -53.93 0.22 -29.24
N GLU A 365 -53.32 -0.92 -28.90
CA GLU A 365 -54.03 -2.03 -28.25
C GLU A 365 -54.37 -1.74 -26.77
N ALA A 366 -53.46 -1.11 -26.01
CA ALA A 366 -53.66 -0.85 -24.57
C ALA A 366 -54.33 0.51 -24.29
N GLY A 367 -54.52 1.37 -25.28
CA GLY A 367 -55.08 2.70 -25.08
C GLY A 367 -54.24 3.57 -24.17
N ALA A 368 -54.85 4.04 -23.06
CA ALA A 368 -54.16 4.90 -22.08
C ALA A 368 -53.50 4.13 -20.92
N ASP A 369 -53.57 2.78 -20.89
CA ASP A 369 -53.04 1.98 -19.79
C ASP A 369 -51.52 1.73 -19.96
N ASP A 370 -50.75 2.65 -19.38
CA ASP A 370 -49.28 2.56 -19.35
C ASP A 370 -48.82 1.32 -18.56
N ALA A 371 -49.48 0.97 -17.48
CA ALA A 371 -49.11 -0.16 -16.62
C ALA A 371 -49.29 -1.51 -17.33
N ALA A 372 -50.33 -1.65 -18.15
CA ALA A 372 -50.55 -2.85 -18.97
C ALA A 372 -49.42 -3.06 -19.98
N ILE A 373 -48.94 -1.97 -20.62
CA ILE A 373 -47.79 -2.05 -21.56
C ILE A 373 -46.53 -2.47 -20.86
N VAL A 374 -46.23 -1.90 -19.67
CA VAL A 374 -45.05 -2.27 -18.86
C VAL A 374 -45.11 -3.77 -18.50
N GLN A 375 -46.25 -4.27 -18.00
CA GLN A 375 -46.41 -5.67 -17.64
C GLN A 375 -46.30 -6.60 -18.84
N ARG A 376 -46.87 -6.21 -19.98
CA ARG A 376 -46.73 -6.97 -21.24
C ARG A 376 -45.27 -7.11 -21.66
N ALA A 377 -44.49 -6.02 -21.58
CA ALA A 377 -43.07 -6.04 -21.89
C ALA A 377 -42.29 -6.94 -20.93
N LEU A 378 -42.55 -6.86 -19.63
CA LEU A 378 -41.91 -7.73 -18.64
C LEU A 378 -42.23 -9.21 -18.86
N ASN A 379 -43.49 -9.52 -19.17
CA ASN A 379 -43.91 -10.89 -19.46
C ASN A 379 -43.22 -11.41 -20.73
N TRP A 380 -43.17 -10.60 -21.80
CA TRP A 380 -42.51 -10.96 -23.03
C TRP A 380 -41.03 -11.27 -22.81
N VAL A 381 -40.33 -10.36 -22.11
CA VAL A 381 -38.89 -10.54 -21.78
C VAL A 381 -38.67 -11.80 -20.95
N ARG A 382 -39.53 -12.06 -19.94
CA ARG A 382 -39.44 -13.24 -19.08
C ARG A 382 -39.60 -14.57 -19.81
N THR A 383 -40.45 -14.60 -20.84
CA THR A 383 -40.81 -15.86 -21.53
C THR A 383 -39.89 -16.18 -22.70
N GLU A 384 -39.30 -15.15 -23.36
CA GLU A 384 -38.61 -15.34 -24.63
C GLU A 384 -37.11 -15.01 -24.59
N PHE A 385 -36.61 -14.42 -23.47
CA PHE A 385 -35.23 -13.94 -23.41
C PHE A 385 -34.40 -14.73 -22.39
N THR A 386 -33.10 -14.75 -22.62
CA THR A 386 -32.14 -15.45 -21.77
C THR A 386 -31.06 -14.49 -21.30
N TYR A 387 -30.69 -14.57 -20.01
CA TYR A 387 -29.56 -13.83 -19.46
C TYR A 387 -28.24 -14.54 -19.78
N THR A 388 -27.29 -13.83 -20.37
CA THR A 388 -25.95 -14.33 -20.66
C THR A 388 -24.91 -13.21 -20.66
N LEU A 389 -23.71 -13.50 -20.14
CA LEU A 389 -22.54 -12.63 -20.27
C LEU A 389 -21.66 -12.98 -21.50
N ALA A 390 -22.03 -14.02 -22.25
CA ALA A 390 -21.30 -14.35 -23.47
C ALA A 390 -21.38 -13.17 -24.45
N ALA A 391 -20.23 -12.78 -24.98
CA ALA A 391 -20.10 -11.65 -25.88
C ALA A 391 -21.07 -11.77 -27.03
N THR A 392 -21.98 -10.80 -27.15
CA THR A 392 -22.85 -10.65 -28.30
C THR A 392 -22.03 -10.19 -29.50
N LYS A 393 -22.46 -10.54 -30.69
CA LYS A 393 -21.85 -10.07 -31.94
C LYS A 393 -21.73 -8.53 -31.93
N ARG A 394 -20.77 -7.99 -32.68
CA ARG A 394 -20.61 -6.54 -32.84
C ARG A 394 -21.96 -5.89 -33.11
N PRO A 395 -22.35 -4.85 -32.35
CA PRO A 395 -23.63 -4.19 -32.50
C PRO A 395 -23.73 -3.60 -33.93
N GLY A 396 -24.87 -3.85 -34.58
CA GLY A 396 -25.18 -3.24 -35.88
C GLY A 396 -25.81 -1.86 -35.73
N LEU A 397 -26.38 -1.33 -36.79
CA LEU A 397 -27.03 -0.01 -36.79
C LEU A 397 -28.28 0.05 -35.92
N HIS A 398 -29.05 -1.03 -35.85
CA HIS A 398 -30.31 -1.15 -35.11
C HIS A 398 -30.17 -2.05 -33.88
N THR A 399 -29.34 -1.64 -32.95
CA THR A 399 -28.94 -2.45 -31.80
C THR A 399 -30.10 -3.00 -30.99
N VAL A 400 -31.16 -2.18 -30.80
CA VAL A 400 -32.33 -2.59 -30.01
C VAL A 400 -33.21 -3.58 -30.82
N ASP A 401 -33.40 -3.36 -32.11
CA ASP A 401 -34.12 -4.32 -32.95
C ASP A 401 -33.41 -5.66 -33.02
N GLU A 402 -32.08 -5.63 -33.11
CA GLU A 402 -31.25 -6.83 -33.13
C GLU A 402 -31.41 -7.62 -31.82
N PHE A 403 -31.35 -6.94 -30.67
CA PHE A 403 -31.55 -7.57 -29.38
C PHE A 403 -32.96 -8.13 -29.21
N LEU A 404 -33.99 -7.33 -29.47
CA LEU A 404 -35.39 -7.71 -29.22
C LEU A 404 -35.91 -8.80 -30.16
N PHE A 405 -35.48 -8.81 -31.42
CA PHE A 405 -36.10 -9.67 -32.43
C PHE A 405 -35.16 -10.75 -33.02
N ARG A 406 -33.86 -10.66 -32.76
CA ARG A 406 -32.90 -11.64 -33.28
C ARG A 406 -32.19 -12.39 -32.16
N ASP A 407 -31.49 -11.66 -31.29
CA ASP A 407 -30.55 -12.25 -30.33
C ASP A 407 -31.26 -12.80 -29.09
N LYS A 408 -32.19 -12.07 -28.52
CA LYS A 408 -33.00 -12.39 -27.32
C LYS A 408 -32.16 -12.90 -26.14
N ALA A 409 -30.88 -12.60 -26.14
CA ALA A 409 -29.90 -13.02 -25.16
C ALA A 409 -28.89 -11.90 -24.89
N GLY A 410 -28.62 -11.62 -23.64
CA GLY A 410 -27.71 -10.56 -23.22
C GLY A 410 -27.72 -10.36 -21.70
N PHE A 411 -27.24 -9.21 -21.24
CA PHE A 411 -27.18 -8.88 -19.83
C PHE A 411 -27.82 -7.51 -19.54
N CYS A 412 -27.75 -7.01 -18.30
CA CYS A 412 -28.54 -5.89 -17.81
C CYS A 412 -28.52 -4.64 -18.69
N GLU A 413 -27.38 -4.32 -19.36
CA GLU A 413 -27.29 -3.16 -20.25
C GLU A 413 -28.22 -3.27 -21.47
N GLN A 414 -28.23 -4.44 -22.16
CA GLN A 414 -29.10 -4.68 -23.32
C GLN A 414 -30.58 -4.72 -22.89
N PHE A 415 -30.87 -5.41 -21.79
CA PHE A 415 -32.24 -5.50 -21.28
C PHE A 415 -32.81 -4.12 -20.93
N SER A 416 -32.08 -3.32 -20.14
CA SER A 416 -32.53 -2.01 -19.70
C SER A 416 -32.64 -1.00 -20.83
N SER A 417 -31.63 -0.97 -21.73
CA SER A 417 -31.63 -0.12 -22.92
C SER A 417 -32.83 -0.41 -23.81
N SER A 418 -33.02 -1.67 -24.18
CA SER A 418 -34.07 -2.07 -25.10
C SER A 418 -35.47 -1.88 -24.49
N PHE A 419 -35.61 -2.15 -23.19
CA PHE A 419 -36.85 -1.89 -22.48
C PHE A 419 -37.21 -0.41 -22.48
N VAL A 420 -36.28 0.49 -22.16
CA VAL A 420 -36.51 1.93 -22.17
C VAL A 420 -36.87 2.45 -23.57
N VAL A 421 -36.17 1.98 -24.62
CA VAL A 421 -36.49 2.35 -26.01
C VAL A 421 -37.90 1.89 -26.37
N LEU A 422 -38.30 0.67 -26.00
CA LEU A 422 -39.68 0.16 -26.26
C LEU A 422 -40.73 0.98 -25.50
N MET A 423 -40.48 1.35 -24.22
CA MET A 423 -41.38 2.22 -23.45
C MET A 423 -41.53 3.60 -24.12
N ARG A 424 -40.42 4.22 -24.53
CA ARG A 424 -40.43 5.50 -25.25
C ARG A 424 -41.21 5.40 -26.58
N ALA A 425 -40.99 4.33 -27.32
CA ALA A 425 -41.72 4.03 -28.55
C ALA A 425 -43.22 3.87 -28.30
N SER A 426 -43.61 3.38 -27.16
CA SER A 426 -45.02 3.27 -26.70
C SER A 426 -45.57 4.60 -26.13
N GLY A 427 -44.81 5.70 -26.12
CA GLY A 427 -45.22 6.98 -25.56
C GLY A 427 -45.18 7.06 -24.03
N ILE A 428 -44.49 6.13 -23.37
CA ILE A 428 -44.28 6.12 -21.91
C ILE A 428 -42.90 6.75 -21.62
N PRO A 429 -42.87 7.84 -20.83
CA PRO A 429 -41.57 8.43 -20.47
C PRO A 429 -40.72 7.45 -19.68
N ALA A 430 -39.48 7.21 -20.13
CA ALA A 430 -38.61 6.23 -19.53
C ALA A 430 -37.15 6.68 -19.58
N ARG A 431 -36.34 6.18 -18.64
CA ARG A 431 -34.90 6.46 -18.52
C ARG A 431 -34.14 5.25 -17.98
N VAL A 432 -32.84 5.17 -18.26
CA VAL A 432 -31.95 4.15 -17.72
C VAL A 432 -31.33 4.65 -16.44
N VAL A 433 -31.21 3.79 -15.45
CA VAL A 433 -30.47 4.05 -14.21
C VAL A 433 -29.39 3.01 -14.09
N THR A 434 -28.20 3.44 -13.71
CA THR A 434 -27.07 2.56 -13.45
C THR A 434 -26.69 2.61 -11.96
N GLY A 435 -26.13 1.51 -11.48
CA GLY A 435 -25.79 1.37 -10.07
C GLY A 435 -25.20 0.01 -9.76
N TYR A 436 -25.49 -0.48 -8.57
CA TYR A 436 -25.18 -1.85 -8.17
C TYR A 436 -26.45 -2.49 -7.57
N VAL A 437 -26.45 -3.83 -7.49
CA VAL A 437 -27.55 -4.58 -6.90
C VAL A 437 -27.03 -5.68 -5.97
N GLY A 438 -27.78 -5.97 -4.90
CA GLY A 438 -27.43 -7.04 -3.96
C GLY A 438 -26.28 -6.68 -3.01
N GLY A 439 -25.30 -7.54 -2.94
CA GLY A 439 -24.12 -7.50 -2.06
C GLY A 439 -24.01 -8.75 -1.20
N ILE A 440 -22.81 -9.10 -0.76
CA ILE A 440 -22.48 -10.26 0.09
C ILE A 440 -22.25 -9.77 1.52
N TYR A 441 -22.82 -10.44 2.50
CA TYR A 441 -22.62 -10.08 3.91
C TYR A 441 -21.34 -10.68 4.45
N ASN A 442 -20.43 -9.85 4.97
CA ASN A 442 -19.23 -10.29 5.67
C ASN A 442 -19.54 -10.44 7.16
N ASN A 443 -19.59 -11.69 7.63
CA ASN A 443 -19.94 -12.02 9.01
C ASN A 443 -18.90 -11.53 10.05
N LEU A 444 -17.62 -11.45 9.67
CA LEU A 444 -16.54 -10.98 10.56
C LEU A 444 -16.57 -9.47 10.75
N GLY A 445 -16.84 -8.74 9.65
CA GLY A 445 -16.83 -7.29 9.65
C GLY A 445 -18.19 -6.65 9.93
N HIS A 446 -19.27 -7.41 9.93
CA HIS A 446 -20.65 -6.94 10.07
C HIS A 446 -21.05 -5.86 9.07
N TYR A 447 -20.64 -6.04 7.79
CA TYR A 447 -20.98 -5.14 6.69
C TYR A 447 -21.27 -5.92 5.41
N TRP A 448 -21.94 -5.25 4.47
CA TRP A 448 -22.19 -5.75 3.12
C TRP A 448 -21.05 -5.35 2.19
N VAL A 449 -20.54 -6.27 1.40
CA VAL A 449 -19.57 -6.05 0.33
C VAL A 449 -20.31 -6.02 -0.99
N ILE A 450 -20.28 -4.91 -1.69
CA ILE A 450 -20.81 -4.75 -3.04
C ILE A 450 -19.58 -4.75 -3.96
N ARG A 451 -19.55 -5.72 -4.88
CA ARG A 451 -18.41 -5.92 -5.79
C ARG A 451 -18.63 -5.16 -7.10
N ARG A 452 -17.60 -4.99 -7.86
CA ARG A 452 -17.71 -4.37 -9.19
C ARG A 452 -18.58 -5.18 -10.14
N MET A 453 -18.50 -6.50 -10.07
CA MET A 453 -19.35 -7.39 -10.85
C MET A 453 -20.84 -7.34 -10.48
N ASP A 454 -21.18 -6.72 -9.35
CA ASP A 454 -22.57 -6.47 -8.93
C ASP A 454 -23.14 -5.19 -9.60
N ALA A 455 -22.36 -4.57 -10.53
CA ALA A 455 -22.83 -3.45 -11.34
C ALA A 455 -24.07 -3.85 -12.14
N HIS A 456 -25.04 -2.95 -12.19
CA HIS A 456 -26.35 -3.24 -12.72
C HIS A 456 -26.99 -2.01 -13.39
N ALA A 457 -27.77 -2.26 -14.42
CA ALA A 457 -28.60 -1.27 -15.09
C ALA A 457 -30.06 -1.69 -15.03
N TRP A 458 -30.96 -0.74 -14.80
CA TRP A 458 -32.41 -0.94 -14.82
C TRP A 458 -33.13 0.24 -15.45
N ALA A 459 -34.44 0.08 -15.68
CA ALA A 459 -35.29 1.13 -16.18
C ALA A 459 -36.05 1.85 -15.05
N GLU A 460 -36.28 3.14 -15.20
CA GLU A 460 -37.33 3.87 -14.51
C GLU A 460 -38.33 4.35 -15.55
N VAL A 461 -39.63 4.06 -15.31
CA VAL A 461 -40.75 4.52 -16.13
C VAL A 461 -41.60 5.50 -15.34
N TRP A 462 -42.07 6.55 -15.99
CA TRP A 462 -42.98 7.50 -15.36
C TRP A 462 -44.43 7.09 -15.58
N LEU A 463 -45.12 6.83 -14.49
CA LEU A 463 -46.54 6.46 -14.49
C LEU A 463 -47.39 7.54 -13.81
N PRO A 464 -48.58 7.89 -14.34
CA PRO A 464 -49.44 8.86 -13.71
C PRO A 464 -49.73 8.50 -12.24
N GLN A 465 -49.82 9.50 -11.36
CA GLN A 465 -50.07 9.39 -9.90
C GLN A 465 -48.94 8.71 -9.08
N ARG A 466 -48.01 8.01 -9.70
CA ARG A 466 -46.88 7.34 -9.03
C ARG A 466 -45.56 8.03 -9.29
N GLY A 467 -45.46 8.76 -10.42
CA GLY A 467 -44.20 9.34 -10.88
C GLY A 467 -43.23 8.29 -11.40
N TRP A 468 -41.95 8.44 -11.14
CA TRP A 468 -40.92 7.49 -11.58
C TRP A 468 -40.98 6.21 -10.75
N VAL A 469 -41.16 5.10 -11.44
CA VAL A 469 -41.23 3.74 -10.88
C VAL A 469 -40.07 2.91 -11.43
N ARG A 470 -39.32 2.26 -10.55
CA ARG A 470 -38.28 1.31 -10.93
C ARG A 470 -38.91 0.08 -11.58
N VAL A 471 -38.40 -0.28 -12.73
CA VAL A 471 -38.73 -1.49 -13.48
C VAL A 471 -37.42 -2.16 -13.90
N ASP A 472 -37.24 -3.40 -13.49
CA ASP A 472 -36.03 -4.15 -13.81
C ASP A 472 -36.36 -5.33 -14.72
N PRO A 473 -36.11 -5.22 -16.03
CA PRO A 473 -36.37 -6.31 -16.95
C PRO A 473 -35.41 -7.49 -16.75
N THR A 474 -34.24 -7.26 -16.21
CA THR A 474 -33.29 -8.34 -15.87
C THR A 474 -33.81 -9.18 -14.72
N ALA A 475 -34.45 -8.56 -13.71
CA ALA A 475 -35.06 -9.26 -12.60
C ALA A 475 -36.22 -10.18 -13.06
N ALA A 476 -36.86 -9.86 -14.18
CA ALA A 476 -37.91 -10.71 -14.75
C ALA A 476 -37.35 -11.99 -15.41
N VAL A 477 -36.14 -11.94 -15.98
CA VAL A 477 -35.45 -13.05 -16.68
C VAL A 477 -34.60 -13.87 -15.74
N ALA A 478 -33.81 -13.20 -14.90
CA ALA A 478 -32.83 -13.81 -14.00
C ALA A 478 -32.96 -13.24 -12.57
N PRO A 479 -34.09 -13.57 -11.86
CA PRO A 479 -34.33 -13.04 -10.53
C PRO A 479 -33.25 -13.42 -9.52
N GLU A 480 -32.54 -14.52 -9.77
CA GLU A 480 -31.41 -14.97 -8.98
C GLU A 480 -30.23 -13.99 -8.99
N ARG A 481 -30.05 -13.20 -10.04
CA ARG A 481 -28.98 -12.17 -10.09
C ARG A 481 -29.22 -11.03 -9.10
N ILE A 482 -30.41 -10.86 -8.62
CA ILE A 482 -30.86 -9.76 -7.78
C ILE A 482 -31.27 -10.23 -6.38
N ARG A 483 -31.91 -11.38 -6.30
CA ARG A 483 -32.48 -11.91 -5.05
C ARG A 483 -31.56 -12.85 -4.31
N ASP A 484 -30.85 -13.69 -5.08
CA ASP A 484 -29.94 -14.68 -4.51
C ASP A 484 -28.50 -14.16 -4.65
N THR A 485 -27.98 -13.65 -3.57
CA THR A 485 -26.53 -13.62 -3.45
C THR A 485 -26.05 -15.08 -3.47
N LEU A 486 -24.81 -15.30 -3.93
CA LEU A 486 -24.21 -16.63 -3.94
C LEU A 486 -24.33 -17.34 -2.57
N GLU A 487 -24.39 -16.55 -1.47
CA GLU A 487 -24.62 -17.04 -0.11
C GLU A 487 -26.04 -17.59 0.11
N ASP A 488 -27.07 -16.97 -0.44
CA ASP A 488 -28.45 -17.48 -0.30
C ASP A 488 -28.60 -18.83 -1.03
N ARG A 489 -27.86 -19.01 -2.15
CA ARG A 489 -27.81 -20.31 -2.88
C ARG A 489 -27.04 -21.37 -2.12
N LEU A 490 -25.93 -21.00 -1.48
CA LEU A 490 -25.09 -21.91 -0.71
C LEU A 490 -25.77 -22.28 0.61
N ALA A 491 -26.52 -21.37 1.21
CA ALA A 491 -27.34 -21.66 2.40
C ALA A 491 -28.47 -22.67 2.11
N GLN A 492 -29.01 -22.68 0.88
CA GLN A 492 -30.02 -23.66 0.46
C GLN A 492 -29.42 -25.04 0.10
N ASN A 493 -28.15 -25.11 -0.29
CA ASN A 493 -27.46 -26.37 -0.66
C ASN A 493 -26.58 -26.95 0.46
N ASN A 494 -26.89 -26.74 1.70
CA ASN A 494 -26.14 -26.98 2.95
C ASN A 494 -25.69 -28.43 3.22
N ASN A 495 -25.17 -29.16 2.24
CA ASN A 495 -24.58 -30.49 2.47
C ASN A 495 -23.08 -30.59 2.18
N ASP A 496 -22.39 -29.51 1.78
CA ASP A 496 -20.94 -29.58 1.48
C ASP A 496 -20.10 -28.72 2.44
N ALA A 497 -19.60 -29.35 3.50
CA ALA A 497 -18.71 -28.74 4.49
C ALA A 497 -17.37 -28.19 3.91
N SER A 498 -17.02 -28.53 2.67
CA SER A 498 -15.80 -28.07 2.00
C SER A 498 -15.92 -26.64 1.43
N ILE A 499 -17.12 -26.16 1.15
CA ILE A 499 -17.40 -24.83 0.59
C ILE A 499 -17.31 -23.74 1.68
N ASP A 500 -17.71 -24.07 2.92
CA ASP A 500 -17.64 -23.16 4.07
C ASP A 500 -16.22 -22.64 4.39
N SER A 501 -15.19 -23.42 4.11
CA SER A 501 -13.82 -23.04 4.44
C SER A 501 -13.23 -21.99 3.47
N HIS A 502 -13.56 -22.06 2.19
CA HIS A 502 -13.07 -21.10 1.19
C HIS A 502 -13.72 -19.69 1.36
N TRP A 503 -15.00 -19.65 1.71
CA TRP A 503 -15.70 -18.40 1.95
C TRP A 503 -15.22 -17.70 3.23
N ARG A 504 -14.97 -18.46 4.29
CA ARG A 504 -14.36 -17.91 5.52
C ARG A 504 -12.98 -17.30 5.29
N LEU A 505 -12.16 -17.86 4.39
CA LEU A 505 -10.85 -17.31 4.04
C LEU A 505 -10.98 -15.99 3.25
N ALA A 506 -11.94 -15.89 2.33
CA ALA A 506 -12.22 -14.66 1.59
C ALA A 506 -12.75 -13.55 2.52
N ASP A 507 -13.64 -13.88 3.45
CA ASP A 507 -14.16 -12.96 4.46
C ASP A 507 -13.05 -12.45 5.38
N ILE A 508 -12.16 -13.33 5.82
CA ILE A 508 -10.98 -12.96 6.62
C ILE A 508 -10.07 -12.02 5.82
N GLY A 509 -9.83 -12.33 4.55
CA GLY A 509 -8.99 -11.52 3.67
C GLY A 509 -9.57 -10.11 3.45
N ASP A 510 -10.86 -10.02 3.17
CA ASP A 510 -11.55 -8.73 3.00
C ASP A 510 -11.62 -7.95 4.32
N TRP A 511 -11.92 -8.61 5.43
CA TRP A 511 -11.93 -7.99 6.76
C TRP A 511 -10.56 -7.46 7.16
N LEU A 512 -9.49 -8.23 6.94
CA LEU A 512 -8.12 -7.78 7.18
C LEU A 512 -7.77 -6.57 6.34
N ARG A 513 -8.10 -6.59 5.05
CA ARG A 513 -7.83 -5.48 4.15
C ARG A 513 -8.66 -4.23 4.53
N HIS A 514 -9.93 -4.41 4.87
CA HIS A 514 -10.78 -3.32 5.32
C HIS A 514 -10.32 -2.73 6.66
N SER A 515 -9.98 -3.58 7.64
CA SER A 515 -9.43 -3.16 8.93
C SER A 515 -8.11 -2.43 8.77
N TRP A 516 -7.22 -2.93 7.90
CA TRP A 516 -5.97 -2.28 7.53
C TRP A 516 -6.20 -0.91 6.90
N ASN A 517 -7.10 -0.82 5.93
CA ASN A 517 -7.45 0.44 5.29
C ASN A 517 -7.97 1.46 6.31
N ASN A 518 -8.79 1.02 7.26
CA ASN A 518 -9.34 1.87 8.31
C ASN A 518 -8.31 2.31 9.35
N LEU A 519 -7.40 1.41 9.76
CA LEU A 519 -6.46 1.69 10.83
C LEU A 519 -5.20 2.39 10.34
N VAL A 520 -4.72 2.03 9.15
CA VAL A 520 -3.44 2.50 8.62
C VAL A 520 -3.61 3.58 7.55
N LEU A 521 -4.38 3.30 6.50
CA LEU A 521 -4.55 4.24 5.38
C LEU A 521 -5.55 5.35 5.71
N GLY A 522 -6.63 5.02 6.43
CA GLY A 522 -7.65 5.98 6.89
C GLY A 522 -7.27 6.77 8.14
N PHE A 523 -6.01 6.67 8.61
CA PHE A 523 -5.51 7.46 9.73
C PHE A 523 -5.19 8.87 9.27
N ASP A 524 -6.20 9.73 9.28
CA ASP A 524 -6.11 11.13 8.84
C ASP A 524 -5.85 12.12 10.01
N ALA A 525 -5.73 13.40 9.66
CA ALA A 525 -5.51 14.48 10.63
C ALA A 525 -6.66 14.57 11.67
N LYS A 526 -7.91 14.29 11.27
CA LYS A 526 -9.08 14.35 12.18
C LYS A 526 -9.03 13.24 13.21
N ARG A 527 -8.70 12.02 12.79
CA ARG A 527 -8.60 10.85 13.69
C ARG A 527 -7.43 11.01 14.66
N ARG A 528 -6.30 11.55 14.20
CA ARG A 528 -5.17 11.92 15.05
C ARG A 528 -5.59 12.95 16.10
N GLN A 529 -6.32 13.99 15.71
CA GLN A 529 -6.81 15.02 16.61
C GLN A 529 -7.78 14.47 17.66
N GLN A 530 -8.68 13.55 17.29
CA GLN A 530 -9.58 12.88 18.23
C GLN A 530 -8.82 12.08 19.28
N LEU A 531 -7.77 11.35 18.87
CA LEU A 531 -6.92 10.60 19.79
C LEU A 531 -6.14 11.53 20.74
N LEU A 532 -5.59 12.63 20.23
CA LEU A 532 -4.86 13.61 21.02
C LEU A 532 -5.76 14.37 22.00
N HIS A 533 -7.02 14.59 21.62
CA HIS A 533 -8.02 15.20 22.50
C HIS A 533 -8.25 14.35 23.78
N SER A 534 -8.18 13.02 23.68
CA SER A 534 -8.26 12.12 24.84
C SER A 534 -7.10 12.32 25.84
N PHE A 535 -5.98 12.91 25.40
CA PHE A 535 -4.84 13.30 26.25
C PHE A 535 -4.84 14.80 26.62
N GLY A 536 -5.95 15.51 26.37
CA GLY A 536 -6.07 16.94 26.72
C GLY A 536 -5.38 17.89 25.73
N ILE A 537 -4.96 17.40 24.55
CA ILE A 537 -4.27 18.20 23.53
C ILE A 537 -5.26 18.54 22.44
N ASN A 538 -5.72 19.79 22.41
CA ASN A 538 -6.78 20.22 21.51
C ASN A 538 -6.30 20.52 20.08
N HIS A 539 -5.10 21.08 19.92
CA HIS A 539 -4.51 21.37 18.60
C HIS A 539 -2.99 21.25 18.65
N LEU A 540 -2.43 20.54 17.68
CA LEU A 540 -0.99 20.55 17.40
C LEU A 540 -0.75 21.08 15.98
N TYR A 541 0.04 22.12 15.87
CA TYR A 541 0.51 22.64 14.60
C TYR A 541 1.51 21.67 13.96
N VAL A 542 1.59 21.66 12.63
CA VAL A 542 2.53 20.83 11.88
C VAL A 542 3.97 21.00 12.37
N SER A 543 4.38 22.22 12.71
CA SER A 543 5.70 22.52 13.27
C SER A 543 5.97 21.86 14.63
N GLN A 544 4.96 21.80 15.50
CA GLN A 544 5.06 21.13 16.80
C GLN A 544 5.17 19.61 16.66
N LEU A 545 4.42 19.02 15.70
CA LEU A 545 4.53 17.60 15.36
C LEU A 545 5.93 17.25 14.82
N MET A 546 6.47 18.10 13.94
CA MET A 546 7.83 17.94 13.42
C MET A 546 8.89 18.05 14.53
N MET A 547 8.76 19.01 15.45
CA MET A 547 9.66 19.13 16.59
C MET A 547 9.58 17.91 17.51
N LEU A 548 8.39 17.42 17.81
CA LEU A 548 8.18 16.19 18.58
C LEU A 548 8.82 14.97 17.91
N PHE A 549 8.66 14.85 16.60
CA PHE A 549 9.28 13.78 15.84
C PHE A 549 10.81 13.85 15.88
N ILE A 550 11.39 15.03 15.67
CA ILE A 550 12.84 15.25 15.73
C ILE A 550 13.38 14.94 17.14
N ALA A 551 12.70 15.43 18.18
CA ALA A 551 13.08 15.17 19.56
C ALA A 551 13.03 13.67 19.90
N PHE A 552 11.93 13.00 19.55
CA PHE A 552 11.77 11.55 19.78
C PHE A 552 12.81 10.74 19.00
N THR A 553 13.07 11.09 17.74
CA THR A 553 14.07 10.44 16.89
C THR A 553 15.47 10.61 17.48
N SER A 554 15.82 11.82 17.92
CA SER A 554 17.12 12.11 18.54
C SER A 554 17.32 11.32 19.82
N VAL A 555 16.31 11.27 20.69
CA VAL A 555 16.35 10.47 21.93
C VAL A 555 16.46 8.98 21.61
N SER A 556 15.66 8.46 20.68
CA SER A 556 15.67 7.05 20.28
C SER A 556 17.02 6.63 19.70
N LEU A 557 17.60 7.44 18.79
CA LEU A 557 18.93 7.20 18.24
C LEU A 557 20.03 7.30 19.30
N GLY A 558 19.93 8.26 20.23
CA GLY A 558 20.84 8.39 21.36
C GLY A 558 20.81 7.16 22.29
N LEU A 559 19.61 6.68 22.63
CA LEU A 559 19.42 5.47 23.42
C LEU A 559 19.94 4.23 22.68
N MET A 560 19.69 4.14 21.38
CA MET A 560 20.19 3.05 20.54
C MET A 560 21.71 3.04 20.48
N ALA A 561 22.34 4.19 20.24
CA ALA A 561 23.79 4.33 20.24
C ALA A 561 24.41 3.98 21.59
N TRP A 562 23.80 4.46 22.68
CA TRP A 562 24.22 4.14 24.04
C TRP A 562 24.08 2.64 24.37
N TRP A 563 23.01 1.99 23.92
CA TRP A 563 22.79 0.56 24.12
C TRP A 563 23.77 -0.29 23.32
N LEU A 564 24.03 0.07 22.04
CA LEU A 564 25.04 -0.58 21.20
C LEU A 564 26.45 -0.42 21.79
N ALA A 565 26.81 0.77 22.24
CA ALA A 565 28.09 1.03 22.92
C ALA A 565 28.27 0.24 24.21
N ARG A 566 27.17 -0.09 24.91
CA ARG A 566 27.21 -1.00 26.05
C ARG A 566 27.46 -2.46 25.68
N GLY A 567 26.97 -2.88 24.50
CA GLY A 567 27.16 -4.25 24.00
C GLY A 567 28.60 -4.55 23.56
N GLU A 568 29.37 -3.52 23.19
CA GLU A 568 30.79 -3.61 22.84
C GLU A 568 31.73 -3.73 24.05
N ARG A 569 31.20 -3.69 25.28
CA ARG A 569 32.04 -3.94 26.45
C ARG A 569 32.60 -5.36 26.37
N GLU A 570 33.94 -5.43 26.34
CA GLU A 570 34.70 -6.67 26.32
C GLU A 570 34.13 -7.66 27.33
N ARG A 571 33.63 -8.81 26.89
CA ARG A 571 33.03 -9.83 27.75
C ARG A 571 34.12 -10.66 28.48
N ASP A 572 35.31 -10.70 27.91
CA ASP A 572 36.43 -11.44 28.47
C ASP A 572 37.04 -10.67 29.64
N ALA A 573 36.95 -11.24 30.82
CA ALA A 573 37.48 -10.65 32.04
C ALA A 573 38.99 -10.46 32.01
N LEU A 574 39.71 -11.38 31.37
CA LEU A 574 41.17 -11.31 31.20
C LEU A 574 41.58 -10.15 30.25
N LEU A 575 40.89 -10.01 29.11
CA LEU A 575 41.12 -8.90 28.20
C LEU A 575 40.77 -7.55 28.84
N ARG A 576 39.72 -7.46 29.61
CA ARG A 576 39.36 -6.25 30.35
C ARG A 576 40.46 -5.84 31.35
N ALA A 577 41.01 -6.81 32.09
CA ALA A 577 42.11 -6.57 33.02
C ALA A 577 43.35 -6.11 32.25
N TRP A 578 43.69 -6.78 31.13
CA TRP A 578 44.79 -6.42 30.26
C TRP A 578 44.68 -5.03 29.67
N HIS A 579 43.53 -4.66 29.10
CA HIS A 579 43.31 -3.32 28.57
C HIS A 579 43.28 -2.23 29.65
N ARG A 580 42.95 -2.59 30.88
CA ARG A 580 43.05 -1.65 32.03
C ARG A 580 44.50 -1.41 32.39
N LEU A 581 45.34 -2.45 32.37
CA LEU A 581 46.77 -2.35 32.58
C LEU A 581 47.43 -1.49 31.48
N ASP A 582 47.13 -1.77 30.20
CA ASP A 582 47.64 -1.02 29.03
C ASP A 582 47.26 0.47 29.13
N ARG A 583 46.01 0.80 29.45
CA ARG A 583 45.55 2.19 29.69
C ARG A 583 46.28 2.87 30.87
N HIS A 584 46.64 2.12 31.86
CA HIS A 584 47.38 2.65 33.01
C HIS A 584 48.78 3.05 32.59
N TYR A 585 49.50 2.19 31.87
CA TYR A 585 50.79 2.50 31.34
C TYR A 585 50.77 3.60 30.22
N ALA A 586 49.71 3.65 29.44
CA ALA A 586 49.52 4.70 28.45
C ALA A 586 49.41 6.11 29.07
N ARG A 587 48.78 6.23 30.24
CA ARG A 587 48.72 7.51 31.01
C ARG A 587 50.10 7.97 31.52
N LEU A 588 51.01 7.04 31.68
CA LEU A 588 52.39 7.33 32.06
C LEU A 588 53.32 7.56 30.84
N GLY A 589 52.75 7.62 29.64
CA GLY A 589 53.53 7.75 28.42
C GLY A 589 54.23 6.46 27.93
N LEU A 590 53.99 5.34 28.62
CA LEU A 590 54.60 4.03 28.39
C LEU A 590 53.67 3.02 27.71
N GLY A 591 52.58 3.48 27.10
CA GLY A 591 51.58 2.66 26.42
C GLY A 591 52.14 1.84 25.28
N ARG A 592 51.40 0.81 24.92
CA ARG A 592 51.68 -0.07 23.80
C ARG A 592 51.30 0.59 22.45
N THR A 593 52.12 0.48 21.44
CA THR A 593 51.77 0.92 20.09
C THR A 593 50.77 -0.06 19.45
N ARG A 594 50.03 0.40 18.45
CA ARG A 594 48.84 -0.31 17.89
C ARG A 594 49.17 -1.73 17.37
N HIS A 595 50.39 -2.00 16.99
CA HIS A 595 50.81 -3.30 16.43
C HIS A 595 51.91 -3.99 17.27
N GLU A 596 52.22 -3.49 18.46
CA GLU A 596 53.27 -4.03 19.32
C GLU A 596 52.75 -5.24 20.11
N PRO A 597 53.35 -6.44 19.97
CA PRO A 597 52.97 -7.61 20.76
C PRO A 597 53.19 -7.38 22.27
N ALA A 598 52.36 -8.03 23.11
CA ALA A 598 52.38 -7.89 24.58
C ALA A 598 53.78 -8.12 25.16
N LEU A 599 54.47 -9.16 24.72
CA LEU A 599 55.84 -9.52 25.19
C LEU A 599 56.89 -8.52 24.75
N VAL A 600 56.81 -8.00 23.54
CA VAL A 600 57.78 -7.02 23.00
C VAL A 600 57.62 -5.70 23.76
N TRP A 601 56.37 -5.26 24.00
CA TRP A 601 56.08 -4.11 24.81
C TRP A 601 56.63 -4.23 26.23
N ALA A 602 56.31 -5.37 26.90
CA ALA A 602 56.79 -5.58 28.23
C ALA A 602 58.33 -5.61 28.36
N LYS A 603 58.99 -6.25 27.36
CA LYS A 603 60.46 -6.27 27.28
C LYS A 603 61.07 -4.86 27.09
N ARG A 604 60.46 -4.04 26.26
CA ARG A 604 60.84 -2.64 26.07
C ARG A 604 60.77 -1.82 27.34
N ILE A 605 59.69 -2.02 28.11
CA ILE A 605 59.46 -1.33 29.38
C ILE A 605 60.47 -1.79 30.45
N GLU A 606 60.70 -3.11 30.57
CA GLU A 606 61.65 -3.66 31.55
C GLU A 606 63.12 -3.37 31.22
N GLN A 607 63.49 -3.18 29.97
CA GLN A 607 64.82 -2.68 29.57
C GLN A 607 65.08 -1.24 30.06
N GLN A 608 64.00 -0.45 30.12
CA GLN A 608 64.08 0.95 30.52
C GLN A 608 63.89 1.11 32.05
N TYR A 609 63.15 0.20 32.68
CA TYR A 609 62.81 0.23 34.12
C TYR A 609 62.91 -1.18 34.68
N GLN A 610 64.05 -1.53 35.31
CA GLN A 610 64.32 -2.86 35.84
C GLN A 610 63.44 -3.20 37.05
N GLY A 611 62.98 -4.46 37.17
CA GLY A 611 62.30 -4.98 38.34
C GLY A 611 60.80 -4.78 38.44
N ILE A 612 60.11 -4.34 37.34
CA ILE A 612 58.68 -4.06 37.33
C ILE A 612 57.84 -5.34 37.27
N GLY A 613 58.34 -6.47 36.77
CA GLY A 613 57.65 -7.75 36.65
C GLY A 613 56.55 -7.76 35.55
N LEU A 614 56.58 -6.79 34.65
CA LEU A 614 55.59 -6.66 33.57
C LEU A 614 55.79 -7.76 32.52
N TYR A 615 57.00 -8.20 32.28
CA TYR A 615 57.31 -9.26 31.31
C TYR A 615 56.70 -10.61 31.75
N ILE A 616 56.83 -10.97 33.02
CA ILE A 616 56.26 -12.20 33.58
C ILE A 616 54.76 -12.17 33.48
N LEU A 617 54.13 -11.03 33.82
CA LEU A 617 52.69 -10.84 33.68
C LEU A 617 52.20 -10.90 32.22
N SER A 618 52.93 -10.32 31.29
CA SER A 618 52.64 -10.36 29.85
C SER A 618 52.81 -11.76 29.28
N GLN A 619 53.80 -12.52 29.78
CA GLN A 619 53.98 -13.91 29.40
C GLN A 619 52.83 -14.79 29.91
N ARG A 620 52.43 -14.65 31.18
CA ARG A 620 51.27 -15.36 31.73
C ARG A 620 49.99 -15.00 31.02
N PHE A 621 49.78 -13.73 30.64
CA PHE A 621 48.66 -13.28 29.82
C PHE A 621 48.69 -13.95 28.43
N THR A 622 49.82 -13.99 27.77
CA THR A 622 49.99 -14.60 26.45
C THR A 622 49.72 -16.11 26.50
N ASP A 623 50.25 -16.79 27.50
CA ASP A 623 50.04 -18.21 27.73
C ASP A 623 48.56 -18.52 28.04
N ALA A 624 47.92 -17.74 28.87
CA ALA A 624 46.49 -17.90 29.18
C ALA A 624 45.60 -17.60 27.96
N ARG A 625 46.03 -16.74 27.04
CA ARG A 625 45.27 -16.35 25.85
C ARG A 625 45.42 -17.31 24.69
N TYR A 626 46.63 -17.84 24.45
CA TYR A 626 47.00 -18.58 23.25
C TYR A 626 47.37 -20.04 23.49
N SER A 627 47.51 -20.49 24.76
CA SER A 627 47.74 -21.88 25.11
C SER A 627 46.42 -22.54 25.60
N SER A 628 46.31 -23.84 25.46
CA SER A 628 45.14 -24.63 25.92
C SER A 628 45.11 -24.91 27.45
N LYS A 629 45.85 -24.17 28.25
CA LYS A 629 45.93 -24.34 29.70
C LYS A 629 44.77 -23.65 30.41
N ASP A 630 44.29 -24.25 31.51
CA ASP A 630 43.17 -23.77 32.30
C ASP A 630 43.33 -22.35 32.81
N PHE A 631 42.24 -21.64 32.90
CA PHE A 631 42.11 -20.24 33.24
C PHE A 631 42.40 -19.99 34.72
N ASP A 632 43.53 -19.31 35.03
CA ASP A 632 43.92 -18.93 36.39
C ASP A 632 43.27 -17.60 36.80
N ARG A 633 42.24 -17.65 37.70
CA ARG A 633 41.58 -16.44 38.23
C ARG A 633 42.54 -15.49 38.96
N ASN A 634 43.66 -15.99 39.50
CA ASN A 634 44.68 -15.19 40.15
C ASN A 634 45.41 -14.25 39.17
N LEU A 635 45.49 -14.60 37.91
CA LEU A 635 46.09 -13.74 36.89
C LEU A 635 45.30 -12.44 36.66
N ILE A 636 43.96 -12.50 36.69
CA ILE A 636 43.14 -11.31 36.58
C ILE A 636 43.39 -10.34 37.73
N ASN A 637 43.45 -10.85 38.95
CA ASN A 637 43.76 -10.03 40.12
C ASN A 637 45.17 -9.46 40.04
N ALA A 638 46.18 -10.25 39.59
CA ALA A 638 47.51 -9.79 39.41
C ALA A 638 47.62 -8.66 38.36
N LEU A 639 46.88 -8.78 37.23
CA LEU A 639 46.84 -7.73 36.20
C LEU A 639 46.16 -6.44 36.68
N LEU A 640 45.11 -6.57 37.51
CA LEU A 640 44.36 -5.42 38.06
C LEU A 640 45.13 -4.72 39.20
N GLN A 641 45.91 -5.46 39.99
CA GLN A 641 46.69 -4.94 41.13
C GLN A 641 48.09 -4.46 40.74
N HIS A 642 48.57 -4.84 39.56
CA HIS A 642 49.88 -4.46 39.13
C HIS A 642 49.98 -2.93 38.95
N ARG A 643 50.88 -2.33 39.75
CA ARG A 643 51.22 -0.92 39.65
C ARG A 643 52.73 -0.84 39.36
N PRO A 644 53.15 0.04 38.44
CA PRO A 644 54.57 0.29 38.27
C PRO A 644 55.08 0.84 39.58
N HIS A 645 55.99 0.06 40.19
CA HIS A 645 56.61 0.48 41.48
C HIS A 645 57.30 1.85 41.32
N THR A 646 57.46 2.54 42.41
CA THR A 646 57.95 3.88 42.69
C THR A 646 59.16 4.40 41.90
N ALA A 647 59.85 3.59 41.12
CA ALA A 647 60.89 4.03 40.17
C ALA A 647 60.35 4.94 39.05
N VAL A 648 59.02 4.85 38.76
CA VAL A 648 58.34 5.72 37.76
C VAL A 648 57.78 6.99 38.40
N SER A 649 57.54 7.01 39.72
CA SER A 649 57.11 8.20 40.47
C SER A 649 58.19 9.27 40.57
N ASN A 650 59.47 8.91 40.41
CA ASN A 650 60.55 9.88 40.36
C ASN A 650 60.56 10.68 39.00
N ILE A 651 59.86 10.25 37.98
CA ILE A 651 59.77 11.00 36.71
C ILE A 651 58.76 12.17 36.86
N GLU A 652 57.71 12.04 37.64
CA GLU A 652 56.82 13.18 37.92
C GLU A 652 57.52 14.27 38.70
N ASN A 653 58.44 13.89 39.64
CA ASN A 653 59.22 14.86 40.36
C ASN A 653 60.36 15.49 39.53
N THR A 654 60.86 14.78 38.52
CA THR A 654 61.93 15.31 37.64
C THR A 654 61.32 16.22 36.56
N PHE A 655 60.15 15.94 36.07
CA PHE A 655 59.45 16.82 35.12
C PHE A 655 58.89 18.09 35.79
N THR A 656 58.35 18.01 36.97
CA THR A 656 57.93 19.19 37.75
C THR A 656 59.09 20.04 38.18
N CYS A 657 60.24 19.47 38.51
CA CYS A 657 61.47 20.22 38.85
C CYS A 657 62.14 20.88 37.64
N SER A 658 61.97 20.30 36.42
CA SER A 658 62.52 20.85 35.19
C SER A 658 61.69 22.01 34.64
N ILE A 659 60.39 22.02 34.92
CA ILE A 659 59.50 23.13 34.51
C ILE A 659 59.61 24.32 35.46
N HIS A 660 59.93 24.08 36.77
CA HIS A 660 60.19 25.17 37.73
C HIS A 660 61.61 25.81 37.56
N ARG A 661 62.55 25.16 36.89
CA ARG A 661 63.90 25.74 36.65
C ARG A 661 64.00 26.53 35.31
N SER A 662 63.01 26.48 34.45
CA SER A 662 62.98 27.24 33.20
C SER A 662 62.14 28.52 33.25
N LEU A 663 61.61 28.87 34.48
CA LEU A 663 60.85 30.08 34.68
C LEU A 663 61.52 31.15 35.56
N ASP A 664 62.80 30.97 35.92
CA ASP A 664 63.56 31.91 36.78
C ASP A 664 64.81 32.51 36.05
N VAL A 665 64.63 32.98 34.85
CA VAL A 665 65.60 33.95 34.28
C VAL A 665 64.86 34.88 33.32
N GLY A 666 64.65 36.13 33.77
CA GLY A 666 64.22 37.15 32.86
C GLY A 666 63.19 38.18 33.39
N CYS A 667 63.48 38.76 34.56
CA CYS A 667 62.94 40.09 34.87
C CYS A 667 64.00 41.11 34.51
N LEU A 668 63.65 42.03 33.58
CA LEU A 668 64.08 43.42 33.59
C LEU A 668 63.41 44.21 32.43
N HIS A 669 62.67 45.21 32.88
CA HIS A 669 62.37 46.49 32.23
C HIS A 669 61.81 46.51 30.78
N ASP A 670 60.78 47.20 30.38
CA ASP A 670 60.40 48.58 30.70
C ASP A 670 58.98 48.87 30.18
N SER A 671 58.32 49.69 30.97
CA SER A 671 57.38 50.80 30.66
C SER A 671 56.85 50.98 29.24
N ALA A 672 55.59 51.09 29.10
CA ALA A 672 54.86 52.32 28.81
C ALA A 672 53.60 52.14 27.97
N LYS A 673 52.55 52.46 28.60
CA LYS A 673 51.48 53.40 28.12
C LYS A 673 50.64 53.09 26.87
N THR A 674 49.40 52.92 27.14
CA THR A 674 48.26 53.84 26.84
C THR A 674 47.53 53.67 25.54
N THR A 675 46.22 53.66 25.75
CA THR A 675 45.12 54.25 24.99
C THR A 675 44.53 53.40 23.87
N SER A 676 43.32 52.93 24.03
CA SER A 676 42.05 53.60 24.01
C SER A 676 41.27 53.51 22.71
N ARG A 677 40.04 53.07 22.83
CA ARG A 677 38.87 53.41 22.03
C ARG A 677 38.73 52.83 20.61
N ALA A 678 37.76 52.03 20.41
CA ALA A 678 36.34 52.34 20.12
C ALA A 678 36.09 52.72 18.65
N ILE A 679 34.96 52.26 18.21
CA ILE A 679 34.10 52.77 17.11
C ILE A 679 33.88 51.67 16.08
N GLN A 680 32.75 50.99 16.19
CA GLN A 680 31.42 51.33 15.71
C GLN A 680 31.21 51.12 14.22
N ARG A 681 30.21 50.22 13.98
CA ARG A 681 29.13 50.39 12.97
C ARG A 681 29.53 50.40 11.50
N ASN A 682 28.97 49.69 10.68
CA ASN A 682 27.62 49.68 10.18
C ASN A 682 27.55 49.04 8.76
N HIS A 683 26.45 48.45 8.52
CA HIS A 683 25.62 48.48 7.32
C HIS A 683 25.87 47.49 6.17
N THR A 684 24.82 46.72 6.03
CA THR A 684 23.95 46.55 4.82
C THR A 684 24.56 45.88 3.60
N LYS A 685 24.14 44.73 3.25
CA LYS A 685 22.96 44.50 2.41
C LYS A 685 22.53 43.04 2.52
#